data_4620f9652405e36b8abc8df75f7ec07a
#
_entry.id   4620f9652405e36b8abc8df75f7ec07a
#
_cell.length_a   1.000
_cell.length_b   1.000
_cell.length_c   1.000
_cell.angle_alpha   90.00
_cell.angle_beta   90.00
_cell.angle_gamma   90.00
#
_symmetry.space_group_name_H-M   'P 1'
#
loop_
_entity.id
_entity.type
_entity.pdbx_description
1 polymer ?
#
loop_
_entity_poly.entity_id
_entity_poly.type
_entity_poly.pdbx_seq_one_letter_code
_entity_poly.pdbx_strand_id
1 'polypeptide(L)'
;HAKDIIRLQDHNRWVTRISSLGRVKATITETKAAVPWPISKNRSAIDGKKEPQAEKAEWPVSPAPQPSAIPSPPYHSIPIRFASPDFSVMNAIFQNPSAVKECQLRIEYAHLDIQSGFDDLLCLNEIKGIERYWHQVETAKKVLKYFHGRVLLCDEVGLGKTIEAGILIKEYLLRGMVKNILILTPAPLVSQWREEMAQKFDIAFVTTEEPLLDADPDRFWQQRFIIASIHTAKGNKNFSRVASNFYDLVVVDEAHHLKNRNTLNWKLVNEIKKRFIFLLTATPVQNNLIELFNLITLLKPGQFKTERLFKQEYMQRRDPRKPANKEKLRELLRDAMIRNMRSAIDLKLPKRFAMTWRLEPREIERQLYEGITDFVRERSKSLPGPLLQLFMREAGSSPSALKATLLRLRPDHPGALDQLLELIDAIGESSREKALLDILSKNPEEKKVLFTQYLKSLDSIAGLLKRCGFPFVVFSGDLTAREKDEAIKRFREDAPILLSTESGGEGRNLQFCNTLINFDLPWNPMRIEQRIGRLHRIGQTRDVFIFNLTVRETVEDHILDILENKINMFEMVIGEIEPILGYLGEEQEFEEMVMEIWLRSQDTEEAHSRFETLGQDLVNAKSDYLRSKELDKEIFGEDYEV
;
A
#
# COMPACT_ATOMS: atom_id res chain seq x y z
N HIS A 1 35.98 -24.33 -12.71
CA HIS A 1 36.55 -23.52 -13.82
C HIS A 1 35.71 -22.30 -14.13
N ALA A 2 34.41 -22.40 -14.39
CA ALA A 2 33.53 -21.24 -14.58
C ALA A 2 33.37 -20.40 -13.29
N LYS A 3 33.37 -21.07 -12.12
CA LYS A 3 33.40 -20.37 -10.80
C LYS A 3 34.68 -19.56 -10.58
N ASP A 4 35.79 -19.97 -11.17
CA ASP A 4 37.08 -19.29 -11.05
C ASP A 4 37.18 -18.06 -11.98
N ILE A 5 36.54 -18.10 -13.14
CA ILE A 5 36.44 -16.97 -14.09
C ILE A 5 35.54 -15.84 -13.53
N ILE A 6 34.41 -16.20 -12.91
CA ILE A 6 33.52 -15.23 -12.23
C ILE A 6 34.23 -14.59 -11.03
N ARG A 7 35.10 -15.31 -10.34
CA ARG A 7 35.94 -14.79 -9.25
C ARG A 7 36.96 -13.75 -9.71
N LEU A 8 37.48 -13.86 -10.94
CA LEU A 8 38.48 -12.93 -11.48
C LEU A 8 37.87 -11.59 -11.94
N GLN A 9 36.66 -11.60 -12.47
CA GLN A 9 36.00 -10.37 -12.94
C GLN A 9 35.41 -9.52 -11.81
N ASP A 10 35.11 -10.08 -10.64
CA ASP A 10 34.39 -9.41 -9.56
C ASP A 10 35.12 -9.47 -8.20
N HIS A 11 36.45 -9.61 -8.21
CA HIS A 11 37.25 -9.76 -6.98
C HIS A 11 36.95 -8.67 -5.93
N ASN A 12 36.86 -7.41 -6.33
CA ASN A 12 36.50 -6.31 -5.42
C ASN A 12 35.05 -6.35 -4.94
N ARG A 13 34.09 -6.81 -5.75
CA ARG A 13 32.68 -6.95 -5.37
C ARG A 13 32.44 -8.14 -4.42
N TRP A 14 33.21 -9.21 -4.57
CA TRP A 14 33.09 -10.39 -3.69
C TRP A 14 33.64 -10.13 -2.29
N VAL A 15 34.76 -9.44 -2.17
CA VAL A 15 35.32 -9.01 -0.87
C VAL A 15 34.33 -8.07 -0.16
N THR A 16 33.69 -7.15 -0.87
CA THR A 16 32.66 -6.27 -0.33
C THR A 16 31.39 -7.06 0.08
N ARG A 17 31.01 -8.10 -0.64
CA ARG A 17 29.86 -8.95 -0.30
C ARG A 17 30.12 -9.85 0.92
N ILE A 18 31.32 -10.42 1.05
CA ILE A 18 31.69 -11.20 2.23
C ILE A 18 31.77 -10.31 3.48
N SER A 19 32.26 -9.10 3.36
CA SER A 19 32.24 -8.12 4.46
C SER A 19 30.84 -7.63 4.82
N SER A 20 29.88 -7.59 3.88
CA SER A 20 28.48 -7.24 4.12
C SER A 20 27.66 -8.35 4.77
N LEU A 21 28.07 -9.60 4.66
CA LEU A 21 27.48 -10.74 5.36
C LEU A 21 27.86 -10.81 6.86
N GLY A 22 28.42 -9.75 7.38
CA GLY A 22 28.70 -9.48 8.79
C GLY A 22 29.13 -10.70 9.62
N ARG A 23 30.43 -10.82 9.91
CA ARG A 23 31.08 -11.73 10.86
C ARG A 23 31.78 -12.97 10.30
N VAL A 24 32.27 -12.91 9.06
CA VAL A 24 33.27 -13.89 8.60
C VAL A 24 34.62 -13.15 8.48
N LYS A 25 35.59 -13.47 9.34
CA LYS A 25 36.98 -13.04 9.15
C LYS A 25 37.61 -14.01 8.15
N ALA A 26 37.80 -13.57 6.90
CA ALA A 26 38.62 -14.28 5.94
C ALA A 26 40.09 -13.94 6.21
N THR A 27 40.90 -14.88 6.58
CA THR A 27 42.35 -14.74 6.66
C THR A 27 42.93 -15.10 5.29
N ILE A 28 43.36 -14.07 4.54
CA ILE A 28 44.04 -14.26 3.25
C ILE A 28 45.49 -14.53 3.55
N THR A 29 45.95 -15.74 3.30
CA THR A 29 47.37 -16.07 3.32
C THR A 29 47.90 -15.88 1.90
N GLU A 30 48.61 -14.79 1.64
CA GLU A 30 49.33 -14.57 0.38
C GLU A 30 50.54 -15.47 0.34
N THR A 31 50.56 -16.40 -0.58
CA THR A 31 51.82 -17.03 -1.02
C THR A 31 52.40 -16.19 -2.13
N LYS A 32 53.49 -15.46 -1.82
CA LYS A 32 54.26 -14.69 -2.78
C LYS A 32 54.88 -15.60 -3.82
N ALA A 33 54.40 -15.53 -5.05
CA ALA A 33 55.19 -15.91 -6.22
C ALA A 33 55.40 -14.65 -7.05
N ALA A 34 56.59 -14.12 -6.98
CA ALA A 34 57.01 -12.95 -7.74
C ALA A 34 57.22 -13.35 -9.21
N VAL A 35 56.50 -12.74 -10.12
CA VAL A 35 56.86 -12.70 -11.55
C VAL A 35 56.83 -11.21 -11.97
N PRO A 36 57.95 -10.68 -12.48
CA PRO A 36 58.04 -9.27 -12.85
C PRO A 36 57.41 -9.00 -14.23
N TRP A 37 56.60 -8.01 -14.32
CA TRP A 37 56.09 -7.47 -15.58
C TRP A 37 57.09 -6.47 -16.17
N PRO A 38 57.36 -6.45 -17.49
CA PRO A 38 58.17 -5.42 -18.12
C PRO A 38 57.37 -4.13 -18.28
N ILE A 39 57.87 -3.07 -17.66
CA ILE A 39 57.38 -1.71 -17.84
C ILE A 39 58.01 -1.13 -19.11
N SER A 40 57.22 -0.85 -20.13
CA SER A 40 57.69 -0.01 -21.24
C SER A 40 57.60 1.46 -20.82
N LYS A 41 58.78 2.09 -20.84
CA LYS A 41 58.98 3.53 -20.63
C LYS A 41 58.46 4.30 -21.84
N ASN A 42 57.60 5.29 -21.63
CA ASN A 42 57.66 6.50 -22.42
C ASN A 42 57.40 7.71 -21.49
N ARG A 43 58.46 8.49 -21.34
CA ARG A 43 58.43 9.80 -20.71
C ARG A 43 58.11 10.84 -21.78
N SER A 44 57.27 11.81 -21.45
CA SER A 44 57.44 13.18 -21.87
C SER A 44 57.01 14.11 -20.74
N ALA A 45 57.91 15.01 -20.41
CA ALA A 45 57.87 15.99 -19.34
C ALA A 45 56.97 17.16 -19.68
N ILE A 46 56.33 17.75 -18.68
CA ILE A 46 56.11 19.22 -18.61
C ILE A 46 56.07 19.66 -17.13
N ASP A 47 56.79 20.77 -16.91
CA ASP A 47 57.12 21.51 -15.71
C ASP A 47 56.04 21.85 -14.68
N GLY A 48 56.49 21.79 -13.46
CA GLY A 48 56.58 22.86 -12.46
C GLY A 48 55.37 23.67 -12.00
N LYS A 49 54.97 23.43 -10.75
CA LYS A 49 54.65 24.54 -9.80
C LYS A 49 54.63 24.03 -8.35
N LYS A 50 55.22 24.89 -7.49
CA LYS A 50 55.47 24.71 -6.06
C LYS A 50 54.22 24.57 -5.23
N GLU A 51 54.26 23.65 -4.25
CA GLU A 51 53.35 23.59 -3.08
C GLU A 51 53.71 24.65 -2.02
N PRO A 52 52.73 25.22 -1.30
CA PRO A 52 52.98 25.92 -0.05
C PRO A 52 52.80 24.97 1.15
N GLN A 53 53.77 25.05 2.05
CA GLN A 53 53.75 24.39 3.35
C GLN A 53 52.59 24.87 4.22
N ALA A 54 51.87 23.94 4.85
CA ALA A 54 50.89 24.21 5.91
C ALA A 54 51.46 23.76 7.25
N GLU A 55 51.46 24.69 8.19
CA GLU A 55 51.87 24.53 9.60
C GLU A 55 50.99 23.51 10.33
N LYS A 56 51.66 22.69 11.16
CA LYS A 56 51.04 21.78 12.10
C LYS A 56 50.57 22.56 13.36
N ALA A 57 49.29 22.63 13.58
CA ALA A 57 48.70 23.00 14.87
C ALA A 57 48.38 21.71 15.65
N GLU A 58 49.10 21.53 16.78
CA GLU A 58 48.83 20.46 17.75
C GLU A 58 47.69 20.86 18.66
N TRP A 59 46.65 20.01 18.75
CA TRP A 59 45.59 20.10 19.77
C TRP A 59 45.78 19.03 20.84
N PRO A 60 45.58 19.33 22.14
CA PRO A 60 45.76 18.36 23.20
C PRO A 60 44.62 17.32 23.19
N VAL A 61 45.00 16.04 23.13
CA VAL A 61 44.10 14.90 23.19
C VAL A 61 43.88 14.55 24.65
N SER A 62 42.63 14.70 25.14
CA SER A 62 42.19 14.10 26.39
C SER A 62 41.92 12.60 26.20
N PRO A 63 42.27 11.72 27.17
CA PRO A 63 42.09 10.29 26.99
C PRO A 63 40.60 9.89 27.03
N ALA A 64 40.18 9.14 26.01
CA ALA A 64 38.86 8.59 25.95
C ALA A 64 38.65 7.46 26.97
N PRO A 65 37.44 7.33 27.57
CA PRO A 65 37.13 6.22 28.46
C PRO A 65 37.19 4.88 27.75
N GLN A 66 37.83 3.88 28.37
CA GLN A 66 37.90 2.52 27.82
C GLN A 66 36.50 1.88 27.81
N PRO A 67 36.08 1.30 26.69
CA PRO A 67 34.82 0.54 26.63
C PRO A 67 34.97 -0.78 27.41
N SER A 68 34.04 -1.03 28.33
CA SER A 68 33.88 -2.32 29.00
C SER A 68 33.73 -3.45 27.97
N ALA A 69 34.53 -4.50 28.12
CA ALA A 69 34.54 -5.66 27.22
C ALA A 69 33.20 -6.41 27.30
N ILE A 70 32.43 -6.33 26.22
CA ILE A 70 31.31 -7.24 25.95
C ILE A 70 31.95 -8.54 25.45
N PRO A 71 31.67 -9.72 26.02
CA PRO A 71 32.21 -10.96 25.54
C PRO A 71 31.72 -11.22 24.11
N SER A 72 32.66 -11.29 23.16
CA SER A 72 32.36 -11.63 21.77
C SER A 72 31.93 -13.10 21.66
N PRO A 73 30.85 -13.40 20.91
CA PRO A 73 30.45 -14.78 20.67
C PRO A 73 31.54 -15.54 19.92
N PRO A 74 31.64 -16.87 20.07
CA PRO A 74 32.68 -17.67 19.46
C PRO A 74 32.66 -17.54 17.93
N TYR A 75 33.80 -17.12 17.38
CA TYR A 75 33.96 -17.07 15.92
C TYR A 75 34.29 -18.47 15.39
N HIS A 76 33.47 -18.97 14.46
CA HIS A 76 33.82 -20.11 13.65
C HIS A 76 34.66 -19.63 12.45
N SER A 77 35.93 -19.94 12.42
CA SER A 77 36.79 -19.71 11.26
C SER A 77 36.56 -20.85 10.24
N ILE A 78 35.96 -20.49 9.10
CA ILE A 78 35.86 -21.42 7.96
C ILE A 78 37.11 -21.21 7.11
N PRO A 79 38.00 -22.16 6.97
CA PRO A 79 39.17 -22.03 6.13
C PRO A 79 38.77 -22.06 4.66
N ILE A 80 38.83 -20.91 3.99
CA ILE A 80 38.58 -20.79 2.55
C ILE A 80 39.94 -20.98 1.84
N ARG A 81 40.13 -22.12 1.17
CA ARG A 81 41.28 -22.32 0.29
C ARG A 81 40.96 -21.81 -1.11
N PHE A 82 41.69 -20.82 -1.57
CA PHE A 82 41.66 -20.41 -2.97
C PHE A 82 42.65 -21.28 -3.75
N ALA A 83 42.16 -22.06 -4.73
CA ALA A 83 43.03 -22.68 -5.70
C ALA A 83 43.56 -21.60 -6.66
N SER A 84 44.85 -21.66 -7.00
CA SER A 84 45.43 -20.81 -8.03
C SER A 84 44.66 -20.99 -9.33
N PRO A 85 44.28 -19.88 -10.04
CA PRO A 85 43.58 -20.03 -11.31
C PRO A 85 44.48 -20.74 -12.31
N ASP A 86 43.93 -21.79 -12.93
CA ASP A 86 44.58 -22.51 -13.99
C ASP A 86 44.47 -21.73 -15.31
N PHE A 87 45.50 -20.97 -15.63
CA PHE A 87 45.56 -20.17 -16.86
C PHE A 87 45.68 -21.03 -18.13
N SER A 88 45.89 -22.36 -18.03
CA SER A 88 45.93 -23.25 -19.19
C SER A 88 44.59 -23.27 -19.92
N VAL A 89 43.50 -23.14 -19.19
CA VAL A 89 42.15 -23.07 -19.73
C VAL A 89 41.93 -21.77 -20.55
N MET A 90 42.47 -20.62 -20.07
CA MET A 90 42.42 -19.36 -20.79
C MET A 90 43.17 -19.43 -22.12
N ASN A 91 44.37 -20.02 -22.12
CA ASN A 91 45.13 -20.24 -23.34
C ASN A 91 44.43 -21.16 -24.34
N ALA A 92 43.77 -22.22 -23.87
CA ALA A 92 42.99 -23.10 -24.73
C ALA A 92 41.75 -22.44 -25.33
N ILE A 93 41.13 -21.52 -24.60
CA ILE A 93 39.97 -20.71 -25.09
C ILE A 93 40.39 -19.81 -26.23
N PHE A 94 41.52 -19.12 -26.14
CA PHE A 94 42.00 -18.22 -27.17
C PHE A 94 42.49 -18.92 -28.45
N GLN A 95 42.83 -20.19 -28.36
CA GLN A 95 43.31 -20.97 -29.50
C GLN A 95 42.21 -21.77 -30.23
N ASN A 96 41.00 -21.92 -29.65
CA ASN A 96 39.93 -22.74 -30.25
C ASN A 96 38.57 -22.03 -30.14
N PRO A 97 37.95 -21.57 -31.25
CA PRO A 97 36.64 -20.91 -31.23
C PRO A 97 35.50 -21.80 -30.69
N SER A 98 35.64 -23.13 -30.73
CA SER A 98 34.68 -24.03 -30.10
C SER A 98 34.71 -23.94 -28.57
N ALA A 99 35.85 -23.61 -27.99
CA ALA A 99 36.01 -23.42 -26.55
C ALA A 99 35.29 -22.17 -26.02
N VAL A 100 35.09 -21.15 -26.87
CA VAL A 100 34.33 -19.92 -26.50
C VAL A 100 32.88 -20.28 -26.27
N LYS A 101 32.25 -21.08 -27.12
CA LYS A 101 30.86 -21.54 -26.94
C LYS A 101 30.70 -22.38 -25.70
N GLU A 102 31.67 -23.26 -25.43
CA GLU A 102 31.68 -24.09 -24.24
C GLU A 102 31.86 -23.27 -22.96
N CYS A 103 32.67 -22.22 -23.01
CA CYS A 103 32.81 -21.27 -21.90
C CYS A 103 31.53 -20.48 -21.68
N GLN A 104 30.84 -20.03 -22.73
CA GLN A 104 29.53 -19.40 -22.63
C GLN A 104 28.51 -20.32 -21.99
N LEU A 105 28.41 -21.57 -22.45
CA LEU A 105 27.50 -22.55 -21.87
C LEU A 105 27.80 -22.82 -20.38
N ARG A 106 29.08 -22.86 -19.98
CA ARG A 106 29.48 -23.01 -18.58
C ARG A 106 29.15 -21.82 -17.73
N ILE A 107 29.25 -20.61 -18.28
CA ILE A 107 28.82 -19.35 -17.62
C ILE A 107 27.30 -19.35 -17.44
N GLU A 108 26.56 -19.71 -18.48
CA GLU A 108 25.10 -19.83 -18.43
C GLU A 108 24.66 -20.89 -17.40
N TYR A 109 25.32 -22.07 -17.40
CA TYR A 109 25.06 -23.10 -16.40
C TYR A 109 25.37 -22.63 -14.97
N ALA A 110 26.50 -21.95 -14.76
CA ALA A 110 26.84 -21.39 -13.46
C ALA A 110 25.85 -20.30 -13.02
N HIS A 111 25.29 -19.56 -13.98
CA HIS A 111 24.24 -18.59 -13.74
C HIS A 111 22.94 -19.28 -13.30
N LEU A 112 22.56 -20.37 -13.97
CA LEU A 112 21.42 -21.20 -13.60
C LEU A 112 21.61 -21.85 -12.21
N ASP A 113 22.81 -22.36 -11.91
CA ASP A 113 23.14 -22.97 -10.61
C ASP A 113 23.06 -21.94 -9.44
N ILE A 114 23.43 -20.68 -9.69
CA ILE A 114 23.24 -19.58 -8.73
C ILE A 114 21.74 -19.25 -8.55
N GLN A 115 20.97 -19.30 -9.62
CA GLN A 115 19.52 -19.06 -9.58
C GLN A 115 18.75 -20.17 -8.86
N SER A 116 19.24 -21.41 -8.87
CA SER A 116 18.60 -22.54 -8.18
C SER A 116 18.45 -22.31 -6.67
N GLY A 117 19.32 -21.49 -6.07
CA GLY A 117 19.20 -21.08 -4.67
C GLY A 117 17.93 -20.29 -4.31
N PHE A 118 17.15 -19.85 -5.30
CA PHE A 118 15.88 -19.14 -5.13
C PHE A 118 14.65 -19.99 -5.51
N ASP A 119 14.81 -21.27 -5.75
CA ASP A 119 13.69 -22.18 -6.06
C ASP A 119 12.80 -22.41 -4.84
N ASP A 120 13.40 -22.40 -3.65
CA ASP A 120 12.68 -22.50 -2.39
C ASP A 120 12.66 -21.16 -1.66
N LEU A 121 11.46 -20.71 -1.27
CA LEU A 121 11.28 -19.52 -0.46
C LEU A 121 11.34 -19.89 1.03
N LEU A 122 12.30 -19.34 1.74
CA LEU A 122 12.53 -19.58 3.17
C LEU A 122 11.35 -19.07 4.02
N CYS A 123 10.76 -17.95 3.61
CA CYS A 123 9.72 -17.28 4.36
C CYS A 123 8.40 -18.06 4.44
N LEU A 124 8.11 -18.97 3.51
CA LEU A 124 6.81 -19.65 3.43
C LEU A 124 6.44 -20.43 4.71
N ASN A 125 7.42 -20.91 5.45
CA ASN A 125 7.19 -21.63 6.71
C ASN A 125 6.94 -20.70 7.91
N GLU A 126 7.28 -19.41 7.79
CA GLU A 126 7.13 -18.42 8.84
C GLU A 126 5.90 -17.51 8.66
N ILE A 127 5.29 -17.54 7.47
CA ILE A 127 4.12 -16.73 7.15
C ILE A 127 2.87 -17.33 7.80
N LYS A 128 2.09 -16.50 8.50
CA LYS A 128 0.91 -16.91 9.27
C LYS A 128 -0.38 -16.41 8.60
N GLY A 129 -1.42 -17.26 8.58
CA GLY A 129 -2.76 -16.83 8.19
C GLY A 129 -2.94 -16.42 6.74
N ILE A 130 -2.03 -16.80 5.85
CA ILE A 130 -2.12 -16.53 4.41
C ILE A 130 -2.34 -17.85 3.67
N GLU A 131 -3.36 -17.87 2.83
CA GLU A 131 -3.53 -18.93 1.83
C GLU A 131 -2.45 -18.73 0.74
N ARG A 132 -1.75 -19.81 0.40
CA ARG A 132 -0.61 -19.75 -0.53
C ARG A 132 -1.12 -19.87 -1.95
N TYR A 133 -1.21 -18.78 -2.66
CA TYR A 133 -1.54 -18.79 -4.08
C TYR A 133 -0.28 -18.97 -4.91
N TRP A 134 -0.35 -19.88 -5.90
CA TRP A 134 0.79 -20.24 -6.74
C TRP A 134 1.41 -19.02 -7.44
N HIS A 135 0.58 -18.08 -7.97
CA HIS A 135 1.04 -16.88 -8.66
C HIS A 135 1.89 -15.97 -7.75
N GLN A 136 1.51 -15.80 -6.47
CA GLN A 136 2.26 -14.98 -5.53
C GLN A 136 3.65 -15.58 -5.22
N VAL A 137 3.71 -16.90 -5.11
CA VAL A 137 4.95 -17.63 -4.88
C VAL A 137 5.86 -17.55 -6.11
N GLU A 138 5.30 -17.75 -7.30
CA GLU A 138 6.07 -17.67 -8.56
C GLU A 138 6.52 -16.23 -8.85
N THR A 139 5.69 -15.22 -8.60
CA THR A 139 6.08 -13.80 -8.63
C THR A 139 7.30 -13.56 -7.74
N ALA A 140 7.26 -14.01 -6.49
CA ALA A 140 8.37 -13.83 -5.57
C ALA A 140 9.65 -14.52 -6.06
N LYS A 141 9.58 -15.76 -6.54
CA LYS A 141 10.72 -16.49 -7.13
C LYS A 141 11.29 -15.74 -8.33
N LYS A 142 10.46 -15.26 -9.24
CA LYS A 142 10.90 -14.50 -10.43
C LYS A 142 11.59 -13.20 -10.03
N VAL A 143 11.05 -12.44 -9.07
CA VAL A 143 11.69 -11.20 -8.59
C VAL A 143 13.08 -11.48 -8.04
N LEU A 144 13.24 -12.55 -7.28
CA LEU A 144 14.54 -12.95 -6.73
C LEU A 144 15.53 -13.38 -7.82
N LYS A 145 15.08 -14.17 -8.80
CA LYS A 145 15.93 -14.74 -9.85
C LYS A 145 16.33 -13.74 -10.92
N TYR A 146 15.37 -12.98 -11.44
CA TYR A 146 15.54 -12.23 -12.70
C TYR A 146 15.55 -10.72 -12.52
N PHE A 147 14.77 -10.18 -11.57
CA PHE A 147 14.60 -8.73 -11.44
C PHE A 147 15.63 -8.05 -10.53
N HIS A 148 16.44 -8.84 -9.83
CA HIS A 148 17.50 -8.34 -8.94
C HIS A 148 17.01 -7.27 -7.94
N GLY A 149 15.76 -7.40 -7.49
CA GLY A 149 15.16 -6.51 -6.51
C GLY A 149 14.71 -5.14 -7.04
N ARG A 150 14.50 -5.02 -8.36
CA ARG A 150 14.01 -3.78 -8.98
C ARG A 150 12.86 -4.13 -9.93
N VAL A 151 11.63 -4.07 -9.42
CA VAL A 151 10.45 -4.60 -10.12
C VAL A 151 9.25 -3.69 -9.99
N LEU A 152 8.43 -3.67 -11.04
CA LEU A 152 7.08 -3.13 -11.07
C LEU A 152 6.08 -4.29 -10.99
N LEU A 153 5.38 -4.41 -9.87
CA LEU A 153 4.31 -5.38 -9.66
C LEU A 153 2.99 -4.77 -10.11
N CYS A 154 2.46 -5.28 -11.22
CA CYS A 154 1.28 -4.74 -11.89
C CYS A 154 0.09 -5.69 -11.89
N ASP A 155 -0.01 -6.55 -10.93
CA ASP A 155 -1.12 -7.47 -10.78
C ASP A 155 -2.46 -6.75 -10.73
N GLU A 156 -3.49 -7.36 -11.29
CA GLU A 156 -4.85 -6.83 -11.18
C GLU A 156 -5.24 -6.62 -9.72
N VAL A 157 -6.13 -5.67 -9.51
CA VAL A 157 -6.65 -5.34 -8.18
C VAL A 157 -7.22 -6.60 -7.51
N GLY A 158 -6.88 -6.81 -6.22
CA GLY A 158 -7.39 -7.94 -5.42
C GLY A 158 -6.62 -9.25 -5.57
N LEU A 159 -5.56 -9.32 -6.39
CA LEU A 159 -4.68 -10.49 -6.46
C LEU A 159 -3.63 -10.56 -5.33
N GLY A 160 -3.56 -9.52 -4.50
CA GLY A 160 -2.74 -9.51 -3.30
C GLY A 160 -1.33 -8.97 -3.49
N LYS A 161 -1.15 -7.89 -4.25
CA LYS A 161 0.15 -7.19 -4.41
C LYS A 161 0.86 -6.91 -3.07
N THR A 162 0.12 -6.50 -2.05
CA THR A 162 0.64 -6.30 -0.69
C THR A 162 1.22 -7.59 -0.11
N ILE A 163 0.57 -8.74 -0.36
CA ILE A 163 1.05 -10.05 0.08
C ILE A 163 2.31 -10.44 -0.67
N GLU A 164 2.35 -10.24 -1.99
CA GLU A 164 3.57 -10.50 -2.79
C GLU A 164 4.75 -9.66 -2.30
N ALA A 165 4.52 -8.37 -2.09
CA ALA A 165 5.54 -7.48 -1.53
C ALA A 165 5.96 -7.94 -0.12
N GLY A 166 5.03 -8.37 0.72
CA GLY A 166 5.30 -8.91 2.05
C GLY A 166 6.13 -10.21 2.02
N ILE A 167 5.81 -11.14 1.11
CA ILE A 167 6.62 -12.36 0.87
C ILE A 167 8.04 -11.97 0.48
N LEU A 168 8.19 -11.04 -0.45
CA LEU A 168 9.50 -10.56 -0.90
C LEU A 168 10.27 -9.86 0.24
N ILE A 169 9.63 -8.97 1.00
CA ILE A 169 10.24 -8.30 2.15
C ILE A 169 10.76 -9.32 3.16
N LYS A 170 9.91 -10.29 3.55
CA LYS A 170 10.27 -11.32 4.51
C LYS A 170 11.42 -12.19 4.01
N GLU A 171 11.39 -12.58 2.73
CA GLU A 171 12.44 -13.36 2.09
C GLU A 171 13.78 -12.63 2.05
N TYR A 172 13.77 -11.33 1.69
CA TYR A 172 14.98 -10.50 1.67
C TYR A 172 15.57 -10.31 3.07
N LEU A 173 14.72 -10.21 4.10
CA LEU A 173 15.15 -10.12 5.50
C LEU A 173 15.79 -11.43 5.96
N LEU A 174 15.14 -12.58 5.72
CA LEU A 174 15.65 -13.90 6.12
C LEU A 174 16.98 -14.24 5.44
N ARG A 175 17.14 -13.85 4.18
CA ARG A 175 18.40 -14.01 3.45
C ARG A 175 19.46 -12.98 3.83
N GLY A 176 19.18 -12.05 4.74
CA GLY A 176 20.11 -11.00 5.16
C GLY A 176 20.44 -9.98 4.06
N MET A 177 19.62 -9.92 2.99
CA MET A 177 19.84 -9.03 1.85
C MET A 177 19.49 -7.58 2.18
N VAL A 178 18.58 -7.33 3.11
CA VAL A 178 18.11 -6.02 3.55
C VAL A 178 18.12 -5.90 5.07
N LYS A 179 18.37 -4.69 5.57
CA LYS A 179 18.40 -4.37 7.01
C LYS A 179 17.52 -3.19 7.37
N ASN A 180 17.29 -2.28 6.43
CA ASN A 180 16.43 -1.12 6.57
C ASN A 180 15.50 -1.00 5.37
N ILE A 181 14.23 -0.73 5.66
CA ILE A 181 13.14 -0.77 4.69
C ILE A 181 12.28 0.47 4.87
N LEU A 182 11.96 1.12 3.75
CA LEU A 182 10.98 2.20 3.69
C LEU A 182 9.82 1.76 2.79
N ILE A 183 8.62 1.77 3.33
CA ILE A 183 7.37 1.60 2.57
C ILE A 183 6.70 2.97 2.46
N LEU A 184 6.46 3.41 1.22
CA LEU A 184 5.71 4.63 0.90
C LEU A 184 4.34 4.22 0.36
N THR A 185 3.28 4.73 0.96
CA THR A 185 1.89 4.36 0.62
C THR A 185 0.97 5.58 0.75
N PRO A 186 -0.23 5.60 0.15
CA PRO A 186 -1.26 6.58 0.49
C PRO A 186 -1.58 6.60 1.99
N ALA A 187 -1.94 7.77 2.51
CA ALA A 187 -2.20 7.93 3.95
C ALA A 187 -3.24 6.93 4.51
N PRO A 188 -4.36 6.64 3.84
CA PRO A 188 -5.35 5.68 4.33
C PRO A 188 -4.85 4.23 4.45
N LEU A 189 -3.76 3.88 3.76
CA LEU A 189 -3.22 2.52 3.74
C LEU A 189 -2.07 2.30 4.74
N VAL A 190 -1.59 3.34 5.43
CA VAL A 190 -0.46 3.24 6.38
C VAL A 190 -0.74 2.24 7.49
N SER A 191 -1.88 2.36 8.15
CA SER A 191 -2.29 1.45 9.23
C SER A 191 -2.54 0.03 8.73
N GLN A 192 -3.14 -0.14 7.53
CA GLN A 192 -3.34 -1.45 6.92
C GLN A 192 -2.00 -2.15 6.64
N TRP A 193 -1.04 -1.46 6.03
CA TRP A 193 0.29 -2.01 5.79
C TRP A 193 0.98 -2.43 7.09
N ARG A 194 0.91 -1.60 8.14
CA ARG A 194 1.47 -1.92 9.46
C ARG A 194 0.89 -3.20 10.02
N GLU A 195 -0.44 -3.34 9.99
CA GLU A 195 -1.13 -4.52 10.50
C GLU A 195 -0.79 -5.78 9.69
N GLU A 196 -0.80 -5.70 8.38
CA GLU A 196 -0.48 -6.84 7.51
C GLU A 196 0.96 -7.31 7.72
N MET A 197 1.93 -6.39 7.82
CA MET A 197 3.32 -6.73 8.09
C MET A 197 3.50 -7.39 9.47
N ALA A 198 2.83 -6.86 10.49
CA ALA A 198 2.92 -7.39 11.85
C ALA A 198 2.24 -8.76 11.98
N GLN A 199 1.00 -8.90 11.49
CA GLN A 199 0.19 -10.11 11.72
C GLN A 199 0.59 -11.27 10.82
N LYS A 200 0.88 -11.01 9.54
CA LYS A 200 1.13 -12.04 8.53
C LYS A 200 2.61 -12.40 8.41
N PHE A 201 3.48 -11.41 8.53
CA PHE A 201 4.92 -11.56 8.27
C PHE A 201 5.79 -11.45 9.52
N ASP A 202 5.20 -11.12 10.68
CA ASP A 202 5.91 -10.93 11.95
C ASP A 202 7.04 -9.88 11.85
N ILE A 203 6.71 -8.73 11.24
CA ILE A 203 7.63 -7.59 11.06
C ILE A 203 6.98 -6.34 11.62
N ALA A 204 7.57 -5.77 12.67
CA ALA A 204 7.10 -4.53 13.27
C ALA A 204 7.70 -3.31 12.54
N PHE A 205 6.85 -2.41 12.06
CA PHE A 205 7.20 -1.14 11.45
C PHE A 205 6.76 0.03 12.33
N VAL A 206 7.55 1.10 12.35
CA VAL A 206 7.11 2.41 12.84
C VAL A 206 6.38 3.16 11.72
N THR A 207 5.40 3.98 12.09
CA THR A 207 4.57 4.68 11.09
C THR A 207 4.57 6.19 11.27
N THR A 208 4.26 6.91 10.20
CA THR A 208 4.09 8.38 10.25
C THR A 208 2.88 8.84 11.07
N GLU A 209 2.09 7.93 11.60
CA GLU A 209 0.96 8.20 12.50
C GLU A 209 1.38 8.18 13.98
N GLU A 210 2.62 7.79 14.27
CA GLU A 210 3.14 7.70 15.63
C GLU A 210 3.70 9.04 16.13
N PRO A 211 3.58 9.34 17.44
CA PRO A 211 4.07 10.59 18.03
C PRO A 211 5.57 10.84 17.86
N LEU A 212 6.34 9.80 17.54
CA LEU A 212 7.79 9.91 17.35
C LEU A 212 8.16 10.84 16.20
N LEU A 213 7.35 10.89 15.13
CA LEU A 213 7.61 11.78 13.99
C LEU A 213 7.54 13.25 14.39
N ASP A 214 6.59 13.62 15.25
CA ASP A 214 6.42 14.99 15.70
C ASP A 214 7.44 15.36 16.79
N ALA A 215 7.77 14.41 17.66
CA ALA A 215 8.69 14.62 18.79
C ALA A 215 10.16 14.69 18.33
N ASP A 216 10.60 13.80 17.47
CA ASP A 216 11.97 13.70 16.95
C ASP A 216 11.98 13.16 15.51
N PRO A 217 11.75 14.03 14.50
CA PRO A 217 11.73 13.62 13.11
C PRO A 217 13.02 12.94 12.63
N ASP A 218 14.18 13.40 13.11
CA ASP A 218 15.47 12.85 12.68
C ASP A 218 15.65 11.41 13.18
N ARG A 219 15.28 11.14 14.42
CA ARG A 219 15.25 9.79 14.98
C ARG A 219 14.23 8.90 14.31
N PHE A 220 13.06 9.43 13.94
CA PHE A 220 12.05 8.69 13.22
C PHE A 220 12.58 8.18 11.88
N TRP A 221 13.15 9.06 11.03
CA TRP A 221 13.65 8.68 9.72
C TRP A 221 14.92 7.82 9.74
N GLN A 222 15.54 7.62 10.89
CA GLN A 222 16.65 6.70 11.12
C GLN A 222 16.20 5.30 11.58
N GLN A 223 14.90 5.07 11.79
CA GLN A 223 14.38 3.75 12.14
C GLN A 223 14.64 2.75 11.02
N ARG A 224 14.76 1.46 11.39
CA ARG A 224 15.10 0.40 10.44
C ARG A 224 13.95 0.03 9.52
N PHE A 225 12.72 0.02 10.02
CA PHE A 225 11.52 -0.37 9.30
C PHE A 225 10.49 0.74 9.44
N ILE A 226 10.23 1.45 8.34
CA ILE A 226 9.36 2.63 8.31
C ILE A 226 8.26 2.41 7.28
N ILE A 227 7.01 2.64 7.69
CA ILE A 227 5.89 2.86 6.78
C ILE A 227 5.50 4.34 6.86
N ALA A 228 5.52 5.00 5.73
CA ALA A 228 5.25 6.42 5.67
C ALA A 228 4.18 6.74 4.62
N SER A 229 3.28 7.67 4.96
CA SER A 229 2.47 8.32 3.94
C SER A 229 3.39 9.07 2.97
N ILE A 230 3.21 8.84 1.66
CA ILE A 230 4.00 9.54 0.63
C ILE A 230 3.78 11.05 0.72
N HIS A 231 2.60 11.49 1.13
CA HIS A 231 2.27 12.89 1.36
C HIS A 231 3.12 13.48 2.50
N THR A 232 3.23 12.80 3.63
CA THR A 232 4.07 13.21 4.77
C THR A 232 5.55 13.19 4.40
N ALA A 233 6.00 12.16 3.68
CA ALA A 233 7.41 12.01 3.29
C ALA A 233 7.87 13.10 2.30
N LYS A 234 7.02 13.52 1.34
CA LYS A 234 7.32 14.60 0.37
C LYS A 234 7.22 15.99 0.96
N GLY A 235 6.63 16.15 2.13
CA GLY A 235 6.45 17.45 2.78
C GLY A 235 7.78 18.16 3.03
N ASN A 236 7.81 19.49 2.90
CA ASN A 236 9.03 20.31 2.99
C ASN A 236 9.89 20.02 4.22
N LYS A 237 9.26 19.66 5.33
CA LYS A 237 9.96 19.32 6.59
C LYS A 237 10.68 17.96 6.54
N ASN A 238 10.20 17.02 5.73
CA ASN A 238 10.67 15.63 5.72
C ASN A 238 11.47 15.26 4.49
N PHE A 239 11.24 15.91 3.35
CA PHE A 239 11.83 15.57 2.06
C PHE A 239 13.35 15.36 2.14
N SER A 240 14.08 16.35 2.64
CA SER A 240 15.55 16.27 2.73
C SER A 240 16.02 15.16 3.69
N ARG A 241 15.29 14.89 4.78
CA ARG A 241 15.59 13.81 5.71
C ARG A 241 15.46 12.45 5.05
N VAL A 242 14.34 12.24 4.35
CA VAL A 242 14.07 10.98 3.64
C VAL A 242 15.06 10.76 2.51
N ALA A 243 15.31 11.78 1.69
CA ALA A 243 16.21 11.69 0.53
C ALA A 243 17.69 11.50 0.91
N SER A 244 18.14 12.03 2.06
CA SER A 244 19.53 11.90 2.52
C SER A 244 19.86 10.51 3.05
N ASN A 245 18.88 9.77 3.55
CA ASN A 245 19.06 8.44 4.10
C ASN A 245 19.27 7.39 2.99
N PHE A 246 19.97 6.31 3.35
CA PHE A 246 20.10 5.13 2.50
C PHE A 246 19.16 4.03 3.00
N TYR A 247 18.36 3.49 2.09
CA TYR A 247 17.49 2.34 2.37
C TYR A 247 17.91 1.14 1.54
N ASP A 248 18.02 -0.04 2.17
CA ASP A 248 18.29 -1.27 1.41
C ASP A 248 17.13 -1.57 0.46
N LEU A 249 15.89 -1.39 0.93
CA LEU A 249 14.69 -1.60 0.13
C LEU A 249 13.71 -0.42 0.30
N VAL A 250 13.22 0.07 -0.81
CA VAL A 250 12.09 1.01 -0.88
C VAL A 250 10.93 0.30 -1.58
N VAL A 251 9.77 0.29 -0.96
CA VAL A 251 8.52 -0.17 -1.55
C VAL A 251 7.62 1.04 -1.73
N VAL A 252 7.03 1.21 -2.91
CA VAL A 252 6.06 2.28 -3.17
C VAL A 252 4.76 1.64 -3.62
N ASP A 253 3.75 1.75 -2.77
CA ASP A 253 2.40 1.34 -3.09
C ASP A 253 1.67 2.43 -3.86
N GLU A 254 0.68 2.03 -4.66
CA GLU A 254 -0.03 2.90 -5.60
C GLU A 254 0.91 3.78 -6.43
N ALA A 255 1.92 3.12 -7.02
CA ALA A 255 2.98 3.78 -7.79
C ALA A 255 2.48 4.56 -9.02
N HIS A 256 1.19 4.49 -9.36
CA HIS A 256 0.59 5.37 -10.35
C HIS A 256 0.74 6.87 -9.99
N HIS A 257 0.89 7.22 -8.72
CA HIS A 257 1.24 8.58 -8.29
C HIS A 257 2.64 9.05 -8.70
N LEU A 258 3.49 8.16 -9.23
CA LEU A 258 4.85 8.48 -9.72
C LEU A 258 4.92 8.65 -11.25
N LYS A 259 3.80 8.71 -11.96
CA LYS A 259 3.74 8.78 -13.42
C LYS A 259 4.26 10.08 -14.02
N ASN A 260 4.30 11.16 -13.24
CA ASN A 260 4.74 12.48 -13.69
C ASN A 260 6.04 12.89 -12.99
N ARG A 261 7.12 13.08 -13.78
CA ARG A 261 8.45 13.50 -13.28
C ARG A 261 8.48 14.86 -12.61
N ASN A 262 7.53 15.73 -12.91
CA ASN A 262 7.48 17.07 -12.34
C ASN A 262 6.94 17.09 -10.92
N THR A 263 6.25 16.04 -10.49
CA THR A 263 5.67 15.93 -9.15
C THR A 263 6.73 15.75 -8.06
N LEU A 264 6.43 16.21 -6.86
CA LEU A 264 7.28 15.99 -5.69
C LEU A 264 7.37 14.51 -5.32
N ASN A 265 6.31 13.72 -5.57
CA ASN A 265 6.32 12.28 -5.36
C ASN A 265 7.43 11.60 -6.16
N TRP A 266 7.47 11.86 -7.48
CA TRP A 266 8.49 11.27 -8.35
C TRP A 266 9.90 11.74 -7.97
N LYS A 267 10.07 13.04 -7.71
CA LYS A 267 11.36 13.62 -7.31
C LYS A 267 11.88 12.98 -6.03
N LEU A 268 11.03 12.84 -5.00
CA LEU A 268 11.39 12.19 -3.75
C LEU A 268 11.90 10.77 -4.00
N VAL A 269 11.09 9.93 -4.68
CA VAL A 269 11.47 8.53 -4.92
C VAL A 269 12.74 8.43 -5.76
N ASN A 270 12.95 9.34 -6.73
CA ASN A 270 14.17 9.38 -7.54
C ASN A 270 15.40 9.74 -6.71
N GLU A 271 15.30 10.67 -5.78
CA GLU A 271 16.41 11.16 -4.95
C GLU A 271 16.78 10.23 -3.80
N ILE A 272 15.82 9.45 -3.27
CA ILE A 272 16.10 8.46 -2.22
C ILE A 272 17.22 7.51 -2.67
N LYS A 273 18.26 7.39 -1.85
CA LYS A 273 19.35 6.44 -2.05
C LYS A 273 18.87 5.03 -1.66
N LYS A 274 18.78 4.13 -2.64
CA LYS A 274 18.22 2.80 -2.46
C LYS A 274 18.94 1.72 -3.25
N ARG A 275 19.03 0.53 -2.67
CA ARG A 275 19.58 -0.64 -3.35
C ARG A 275 18.50 -1.36 -4.15
N PHE A 276 17.39 -1.69 -3.50
CA PHE A 276 16.24 -2.38 -4.08
C PHE A 276 15.03 -1.45 -4.10
N ILE A 277 14.15 -1.65 -5.07
CA ILE A 277 12.89 -0.90 -5.17
C ILE A 277 11.80 -1.77 -5.77
N PHE A 278 10.65 -1.83 -5.09
CA PHE A 278 9.42 -2.42 -5.59
C PHE A 278 8.39 -1.31 -5.80
N LEU A 279 7.83 -1.24 -6.98
CA LEU A 279 6.71 -0.36 -7.30
C LEU A 279 5.47 -1.23 -7.48
N LEU A 280 4.39 -0.91 -6.78
CA LEU A 280 3.13 -1.63 -6.83
C LEU A 280 2.06 -0.74 -7.44
N THR A 281 1.36 -1.21 -8.47
CA THR A 281 0.20 -0.52 -9.04
C THR A 281 -0.64 -1.50 -9.86
N ALA A 282 -1.94 -1.30 -9.91
CA ALA A 282 -2.80 -2.06 -10.83
C ALA A 282 -2.85 -1.42 -12.24
N THR A 283 -2.51 -0.14 -12.35
CA THR A 283 -2.65 0.66 -13.58
C THR A 283 -1.33 1.33 -13.95
N PRO A 284 -0.38 0.65 -14.61
CA PRO A 284 0.92 1.21 -14.96
C PRO A 284 0.83 2.34 -16.01
N VAL A 285 -0.22 2.32 -16.84
CA VAL A 285 -0.51 3.34 -17.86
C VAL A 285 -1.94 3.83 -17.70
N GLN A 286 -2.16 5.15 -17.68
CA GLN A 286 -3.49 5.75 -17.63
C GLN A 286 -3.76 6.61 -18.87
N ASN A 287 -2.92 7.62 -19.09
CA ASN A 287 -3.15 8.63 -20.11
C ASN A 287 -2.22 8.50 -21.31
N ASN A 288 -0.98 8.08 -21.11
CA ASN A 288 0.00 7.91 -22.19
C ASN A 288 1.16 7.01 -21.77
N LEU A 289 1.90 6.51 -22.75
CA LEU A 289 3.05 5.63 -22.53
C LEU A 289 4.24 6.30 -21.82
N ILE A 290 4.27 7.64 -21.70
CA ILE A 290 5.32 8.35 -20.95
C ILE A 290 5.20 8.06 -19.45
N GLU A 291 4.02 7.77 -18.97
CA GLU A 291 3.81 7.35 -17.59
C GLU A 291 4.61 6.09 -17.25
N LEU A 292 4.49 5.08 -18.12
CA LEU A 292 5.26 3.84 -18.00
C LEU A 292 6.79 4.09 -18.12
N PHE A 293 7.20 4.94 -19.08
CA PHE A 293 8.60 5.35 -19.20
C PHE A 293 9.12 5.98 -17.89
N ASN A 294 8.32 6.80 -17.21
CA ASN A 294 8.70 7.44 -15.96
C ASN A 294 8.82 6.44 -14.79
N LEU A 295 7.93 5.46 -14.71
CA LEU A 295 8.00 4.39 -13.72
C LEU A 295 9.22 3.49 -13.94
N ILE A 296 9.44 3.04 -15.17
CA ILE A 296 10.59 2.19 -15.51
C ILE A 296 11.92 2.94 -15.31
N THR A 297 11.95 4.27 -15.51
CA THR A 297 13.15 5.07 -15.22
C THR A 297 13.54 5.02 -13.74
N LEU A 298 12.59 4.96 -12.82
CA LEU A 298 12.88 4.80 -11.38
C LEU A 298 13.46 3.42 -11.05
N LEU A 299 13.02 2.39 -11.78
CA LEU A 299 13.49 1.02 -11.60
C LEU A 299 14.84 0.78 -12.26
N LYS A 300 14.94 1.07 -13.54
CA LYS A 300 16.11 0.80 -14.39
C LYS A 300 16.46 2.06 -15.20
N PRO A 301 17.18 3.02 -14.60
CA PRO A 301 17.59 4.22 -15.31
C PRO A 301 18.36 3.88 -16.60
N GLY A 302 17.95 4.48 -17.72
CA GLY A 302 18.61 4.29 -19.01
C GLY A 302 18.10 3.12 -19.86
N GLN A 303 17.22 2.24 -19.37
CA GLN A 303 16.68 1.11 -20.14
C GLN A 303 15.99 1.56 -21.43
N PHE A 304 15.20 2.62 -21.39
CA PHE A 304 14.55 3.23 -22.55
C PHE A 304 15.35 4.39 -23.17
N LYS A 305 16.62 4.53 -22.82
CA LYS A 305 17.46 5.66 -23.27
C LYS A 305 16.86 7.01 -22.85
N THR A 306 16.52 7.89 -23.82
CA THR A 306 15.93 9.20 -23.54
C THR A 306 14.43 9.21 -23.86
N GLU A 307 13.67 10.10 -23.20
CA GLU A 307 12.23 10.27 -23.47
C GLU A 307 11.96 10.57 -24.95
N ARG A 308 12.83 11.36 -25.60
CA ARG A 308 12.70 11.67 -27.04
C ARG A 308 12.78 10.40 -27.89
N LEU A 309 13.75 9.53 -27.60
CA LEU A 309 13.91 8.26 -28.32
C LEU A 309 12.75 7.31 -28.03
N PHE A 310 12.30 7.26 -26.78
CA PHE A 310 11.14 6.47 -26.39
C PHE A 310 9.90 6.88 -27.18
N LYS A 311 9.61 8.19 -27.26
CA LYS A 311 8.50 8.72 -28.05
C LYS A 311 8.62 8.32 -29.52
N GLN A 312 9.82 8.38 -30.10
CA GLN A 312 10.05 8.03 -31.50
C GLN A 312 9.91 6.52 -31.78
N GLU A 313 10.41 5.68 -30.87
CA GLU A 313 10.44 4.23 -31.08
C GLU A 313 9.14 3.53 -30.70
N TYR A 314 8.43 4.00 -29.66
CA TYR A 314 7.32 3.27 -29.03
C TYR A 314 5.97 3.97 -29.06
N MET A 315 5.88 5.26 -29.47
CA MET A 315 4.61 5.98 -29.49
C MET A 315 4.17 6.29 -30.92
N GLN A 316 2.88 6.14 -31.18
CA GLN A 316 2.31 6.58 -32.46
C GLN A 316 2.14 8.11 -32.46
N ARG A 317 2.51 8.76 -33.57
CA ARG A 317 2.43 10.23 -33.70
C ARG A 317 1.00 10.79 -33.57
N ARG A 318 -0.01 10.00 -33.97
CA ARG A 318 -1.43 10.41 -33.98
C ARG A 318 -2.15 10.06 -32.67
N ASP A 319 -1.68 9.06 -31.95
CA ASP A 319 -2.27 8.61 -30.70
C ASP A 319 -1.15 8.25 -29.69
N PRO A 320 -0.82 9.16 -28.77
CA PRO A 320 0.25 8.93 -27.78
C PRO A 320 -0.01 7.75 -26.83
N ARG A 321 -1.23 7.22 -26.81
CA ARG A 321 -1.63 6.08 -26.00
C ARG A 321 -1.25 4.76 -26.69
N LYS A 322 -1.27 4.71 -28.03
CA LYS A 322 -1.02 3.46 -28.77
C LYS A 322 0.47 3.21 -28.99
N PRO A 323 0.94 1.98 -28.68
CA PRO A 323 2.32 1.61 -28.96
C PRO A 323 2.56 1.46 -30.47
N ALA A 324 3.71 1.98 -30.93
CA ALA A 324 4.15 1.81 -32.32
C ALA A 324 4.83 0.44 -32.53
N ASN A 325 5.62 -0.03 -31.55
CA ASN A 325 6.38 -1.30 -31.59
C ASN A 325 6.05 -2.13 -30.36
N LYS A 326 4.88 -2.79 -30.38
CA LYS A 326 4.28 -3.47 -29.24
C LYS A 326 5.15 -4.62 -28.73
N GLU A 327 5.64 -5.49 -29.62
CA GLU A 327 6.45 -6.66 -29.27
C GLU A 327 7.77 -6.26 -28.60
N LYS A 328 8.46 -5.27 -29.18
CA LYS A 328 9.72 -4.77 -28.64
C LYS A 328 9.52 -4.08 -27.28
N LEU A 329 8.41 -3.35 -27.10
CA LEU A 329 8.06 -2.75 -25.82
C LEU A 329 7.80 -3.83 -24.77
N ARG A 330 7.04 -4.87 -25.11
CA ARG A 330 6.77 -6.02 -24.23
C ARG A 330 8.05 -6.74 -23.81
N GLU A 331 8.95 -7.00 -24.75
CA GLU A 331 10.24 -7.65 -24.47
C GLU A 331 11.05 -6.87 -23.44
N LEU A 332 11.16 -5.54 -23.59
CA LEU A 332 11.85 -4.69 -22.63
C LEU A 332 11.17 -4.63 -21.25
N LEU A 333 9.84 -4.73 -21.23
CA LEU A 333 9.09 -4.71 -19.98
C LEU A 333 9.17 -6.02 -19.20
N ARG A 334 9.35 -7.16 -19.86
CA ARG A 334 9.55 -8.47 -19.21
C ARG A 334 10.67 -8.46 -18.18
N ASP A 335 11.68 -7.64 -18.38
CA ASP A 335 12.81 -7.52 -17.45
C ASP A 335 12.54 -6.57 -16.27
N ALA A 336 11.44 -5.82 -16.28
CA ALA A 336 11.18 -4.77 -15.30
C ALA A 336 9.81 -4.89 -14.61
N MET A 337 8.86 -5.66 -15.19
CA MET A 337 7.48 -5.71 -14.75
C MET A 337 6.95 -7.15 -14.71
N ILE A 338 6.15 -7.44 -13.68
CA ILE A 338 5.33 -8.65 -13.57
C ILE A 338 3.87 -8.22 -13.52
N ARG A 339 3.02 -8.97 -14.22
CA ARG A 339 1.58 -8.74 -14.22
C ARG A 339 0.83 -10.07 -14.27
N ASN A 340 0.03 -10.33 -13.27
CA ASN A 340 -0.90 -11.44 -13.22
C ASN A 340 -2.33 -10.93 -13.45
N MET A 341 -3.12 -11.69 -14.21
CA MET A 341 -4.53 -11.36 -14.46
C MET A 341 -5.44 -12.39 -13.81
N ARG A 342 -6.60 -11.97 -13.35
CA ARG A 342 -7.59 -12.86 -12.72
C ARG A 342 -8.08 -13.95 -13.66
N SER A 343 -8.21 -13.63 -14.96
CA SER A 343 -8.61 -14.59 -15.98
C SER A 343 -7.65 -15.78 -16.08
N ALA A 344 -6.36 -15.54 -15.83
CA ALA A 344 -5.33 -16.58 -15.86
C ALA A 344 -5.30 -17.46 -14.60
N ILE A 345 -5.84 -16.96 -13.48
CA ILE A 345 -5.73 -17.63 -12.16
C ILE A 345 -6.99 -18.47 -11.83
N ASP A 346 -8.03 -18.44 -12.68
CA ASP A 346 -9.35 -19.10 -12.48
C ASP A 346 -10.01 -18.81 -11.12
N LEU A 347 -9.80 -17.60 -10.59
CA LEU A 347 -10.36 -17.14 -9.33
C LEU A 347 -11.78 -16.62 -9.54
N LYS A 348 -12.77 -17.47 -9.27
CA LYS A 348 -14.20 -17.08 -9.27
C LYS A 348 -14.57 -16.57 -7.88
N LEU A 349 -14.74 -15.25 -7.77
CA LEU A 349 -15.37 -14.67 -6.59
C LEU A 349 -16.90 -14.85 -6.69
N PRO A 350 -17.60 -15.14 -5.59
CA PRO A 350 -19.06 -15.21 -5.57
C PRO A 350 -19.69 -13.85 -5.90
N LYS A 351 -20.97 -13.85 -6.26
CA LYS A 351 -21.70 -12.63 -6.58
C LYS A 351 -21.93 -11.78 -5.34
N ARG A 352 -22.08 -10.47 -5.55
CA ARG A 352 -22.51 -9.52 -4.53
C ARG A 352 -23.89 -9.01 -4.85
N PHE A 353 -24.73 -8.92 -3.83
CA PHE A 353 -26.07 -8.36 -3.92
C PHE A 353 -26.18 -7.25 -2.89
N ALA A 354 -26.28 -6.01 -3.35
CA ALA A 354 -26.54 -4.86 -2.49
C ALA A 354 -28.02 -4.52 -2.48
N MET A 355 -28.54 -4.27 -1.30
CA MET A 355 -29.91 -3.81 -1.07
C MET A 355 -29.87 -2.57 -0.20
N THR A 356 -30.39 -1.49 -0.74
CA THR A 356 -30.46 -0.20 -0.05
C THR A 356 -31.85 0.04 0.50
N TRP A 357 -31.92 0.22 1.80
CA TRP A 357 -33.15 0.59 2.51
C TRP A 357 -33.15 2.09 2.74
N ARG A 358 -33.87 2.83 1.86
CA ARG A 358 -34.08 4.26 1.98
C ARG A 358 -35.29 4.51 2.88
N LEU A 359 -35.01 5.00 4.07
CA LEU A 359 -35.98 5.17 5.16
C LEU A 359 -36.56 6.57 5.11
N GLU A 360 -37.89 6.67 5.24
CA GLU A 360 -38.54 7.96 5.45
C GLU A 360 -38.27 8.43 6.89
N PRO A 361 -37.70 9.63 7.08
CA PRO A 361 -37.49 10.16 8.42
C PRO A 361 -38.84 10.52 9.06
N ARG A 362 -38.96 10.26 10.36
CA ARG A 362 -40.08 10.84 11.12
C ARG A 362 -39.89 12.35 11.20
N GLU A 363 -41.00 13.08 11.41
CA GLU A 363 -40.95 14.55 11.46
C GLU A 363 -39.90 15.08 12.45
N ILE A 364 -39.79 14.48 13.62
CA ILE A 364 -38.81 14.88 14.63
C ILE A 364 -37.35 14.59 14.20
N GLU A 365 -37.11 13.52 13.43
CA GLU A 365 -35.79 13.20 12.88
C GLU A 365 -35.42 14.17 11.76
N ARG A 366 -36.40 14.59 10.95
CA ARG A 366 -36.24 15.61 9.92
C ARG A 366 -35.88 16.95 10.55
N GLN A 367 -36.64 17.41 11.54
CA GLN A 367 -36.37 18.66 12.27
C GLN A 367 -34.98 18.65 12.91
N LEU A 368 -34.54 17.53 13.47
CA LEU A 368 -33.19 17.41 14.02
C LEU A 368 -32.13 17.57 12.93
N TYR A 369 -32.29 16.90 11.78
CA TYR A 369 -31.31 16.93 10.70
C TYR A 369 -31.25 18.31 10.02
N GLU A 370 -32.37 18.96 9.81
CA GLU A 370 -32.46 20.35 9.32
C GLU A 370 -31.84 21.32 10.33
N GLY A 371 -32.18 21.22 11.61
CA GLY A 371 -31.64 22.09 12.65
C GLY A 371 -30.12 21.95 12.80
N ILE A 372 -29.55 20.75 12.69
CA ILE A 372 -28.08 20.58 12.71
C ILE A 372 -27.44 21.11 11.41
N THR A 373 -28.11 20.96 10.26
CA THR A 373 -27.65 21.50 8.99
C THR A 373 -27.57 23.01 9.05
N ASP A 374 -28.59 23.69 9.57
CA ASP A 374 -28.61 25.15 9.74
C ASP A 374 -27.54 25.60 10.73
N PHE A 375 -27.39 24.94 11.87
CA PHE A 375 -26.30 25.21 12.81
C PHE A 375 -24.91 25.10 12.16
N VAL A 376 -24.67 24.08 11.36
CA VAL A 376 -23.40 23.86 10.65
C VAL A 376 -23.17 24.95 9.60
N ARG A 377 -24.19 25.35 8.83
CA ARG A 377 -24.12 26.43 7.84
C ARG A 377 -23.81 27.79 8.49
N GLU A 378 -24.51 28.13 9.55
CA GLU A 378 -24.28 29.37 10.28
C GLU A 378 -22.87 29.46 10.87
N ARG A 379 -22.33 28.33 11.32
CA ARG A 379 -21.02 28.25 11.97
C ARG A 379 -19.87 27.89 11.03
N SER A 380 -20.12 27.76 9.73
CA SER A 380 -19.13 27.35 8.73
C SER A 380 -17.88 28.23 8.68
N LYS A 381 -17.97 29.50 9.12
CA LYS A 381 -16.84 30.44 9.19
C LYS A 381 -16.15 30.46 10.56
N SER A 382 -16.77 29.95 11.60
CA SER A 382 -16.31 30.08 13.00
C SER A 382 -15.78 28.78 13.59
N LEU A 383 -16.25 27.62 13.11
CA LEU A 383 -15.82 26.30 13.58
C LEU A 383 -14.90 25.62 12.55
N PRO A 384 -13.96 24.78 13.00
CA PRO A 384 -13.09 24.02 12.12
C PRO A 384 -13.88 23.08 11.20
N GLY A 385 -13.49 23.00 9.91
CA GLY A 385 -14.13 22.11 8.92
C GLY A 385 -14.31 20.67 9.36
N PRO A 386 -13.28 20.01 9.95
CA PRO A 386 -13.43 18.64 10.46
C PRO A 386 -14.53 18.46 11.52
N LEU A 387 -14.76 19.48 12.37
CA LEU A 387 -15.83 19.43 13.37
C LEU A 387 -17.21 19.56 12.73
N LEU A 388 -17.34 20.40 11.71
CA LEU A 388 -18.58 20.54 10.95
C LEU A 388 -18.93 19.24 10.20
N GLN A 389 -17.94 18.59 9.61
CA GLN A 389 -18.12 17.26 9.00
C GLN A 389 -18.57 16.22 10.04
N LEU A 390 -17.96 16.23 11.23
CA LEU A 390 -18.32 15.30 12.30
C LEU A 390 -19.79 15.44 12.68
N PHE A 391 -20.32 16.66 12.83
CA PHE A 391 -21.74 16.88 13.12
C PHE A 391 -22.66 16.25 12.07
N MET A 392 -22.38 16.51 10.79
CA MET A 392 -23.21 15.99 9.71
C MET A 392 -23.17 14.46 9.62
N ARG A 393 -21.98 13.87 9.83
CA ARG A 393 -21.83 12.40 9.85
C ARG A 393 -22.49 11.76 11.07
N GLU A 394 -22.37 12.36 12.26
CA GLU A 394 -23.03 11.84 13.47
C GLU A 394 -24.55 11.97 13.38
N ALA A 395 -25.06 13.08 12.82
CA ALA A 395 -26.48 13.26 12.55
C ALA A 395 -27.01 12.22 11.56
N GLY A 396 -26.21 11.89 10.54
CA GLY A 396 -26.51 10.81 9.61
C GLY A 396 -26.43 9.42 10.24
N SER A 397 -25.64 9.19 11.30
CA SER A 397 -25.49 7.88 11.95
C SER A 397 -26.57 7.62 12.98
N SER A 398 -26.56 8.33 14.10
CA SER A 398 -27.56 8.16 15.16
C SER A 398 -27.72 9.39 16.05
N PRO A 399 -28.92 9.58 16.65
CA PRO A 399 -29.13 10.64 17.65
C PRO A 399 -28.17 10.53 18.85
N SER A 400 -27.80 9.32 19.24
CA SER A 400 -26.89 9.06 20.37
C SER A 400 -25.46 9.51 20.09
N ALA A 401 -24.97 9.36 18.84
CA ALA A 401 -23.66 9.85 18.43
C ALA A 401 -23.62 11.37 18.46
N LEU A 402 -24.57 12.03 17.81
CA LEU A 402 -24.68 13.47 17.75
C LEU A 402 -24.80 14.08 19.16
N LYS A 403 -25.62 13.51 20.04
CA LYS A 403 -25.79 13.98 21.43
C LYS A 403 -24.48 14.11 22.17
N ALA A 404 -23.61 13.13 22.04
CA ALA A 404 -22.33 13.12 22.77
C ALA A 404 -21.43 14.31 22.38
N THR A 405 -21.42 14.67 21.11
CA THR A 405 -20.64 15.83 20.61
C THR A 405 -21.29 17.16 20.95
N LEU A 406 -22.61 17.27 20.82
CA LEU A 406 -23.33 18.49 21.21
C LEU A 406 -23.17 18.80 22.71
N LEU A 407 -23.22 17.80 23.58
CA LEU A 407 -23.03 18.00 25.03
C LEU A 407 -21.62 18.51 25.37
N ARG A 408 -20.59 18.14 24.61
CA ARG A 408 -19.22 18.65 24.79
C ARG A 408 -19.09 20.12 24.42
N LEU A 409 -19.85 20.57 23.42
CA LEU A 409 -19.81 21.96 22.91
C LEU A 409 -20.83 22.88 23.54
N ARG A 410 -21.79 22.34 24.28
CA ARG A 410 -22.84 23.11 24.97
C ARG A 410 -22.33 24.27 25.83
N PRO A 411 -21.21 24.13 26.59
CA PRO A 411 -20.67 25.23 27.39
C PRO A 411 -20.29 26.45 26.55
N ASP A 412 -19.82 26.23 25.31
CA ASP A 412 -19.33 27.30 24.42
C ASP A 412 -20.48 27.94 23.58
N HIS A 413 -21.63 27.21 23.48
CA HIS A 413 -22.77 27.62 22.66
C HIS A 413 -24.12 27.43 23.40
N PRO A 414 -24.31 28.04 24.55
CA PRO A 414 -25.56 27.87 25.32
C PRO A 414 -26.75 28.41 24.54
N GLY A 415 -27.90 27.74 24.64
CA GLY A 415 -29.15 28.07 23.96
C GLY A 415 -29.28 27.56 22.53
N ALA A 416 -28.28 27.70 21.69
CA ALA A 416 -28.35 27.25 20.30
C ALA A 416 -28.40 25.71 20.17
N LEU A 417 -27.78 24.98 21.11
CA LEU A 417 -27.74 23.52 21.14
C LEU A 417 -28.85 22.90 22.00
N ASP A 418 -29.52 23.65 22.86
CA ASP A 418 -30.51 23.12 23.79
C ASP A 418 -31.72 22.54 23.05
N GLN A 419 -32.23 23.22 22.02
CA GLN A 419 -33.33 22.74 21.20
C GLN A 419 -32.98 21.43 20.46
N LEU A 420 -31.77 21.35 19.93
CA LEU A 420 -31.30 20.12 19.28
C LEU A 420 -31.20 18.94 20.26
N LEU A 421 -30.75 19.20 21.48
CA LEU A 421 -30.70 18.19 22.54
C LEU A 421 -32.09 17.74 22.97
N GLU A 422 -33.06 18.64 23.07
CA GLU A 422 -34.46 18.32 23.35
C GLU A 422 -35.08 17.42 22.25
N LEU A 423 -34.85 17.75 20.97
CA LEU A 423 -35.27 16.91 19.85
C LEU A 423 -34.69 15.52 19.94
N ILE A 424 -33.37 15.41 20.23
CA ILE A 424 -32.70 14.10 20.38
C ILE A 424 -33.36 13.27 21.49
N ASP A 425 -33.63 13.89 22.64
CA ASP A 425 -34.22 13.19 23.78
C ASP A 425 -35.66 12.74 23.52
N ALA A 426 -36.37 13.41 22.63
CA ALA A 426 -37.73 13.08 22.24
C ALA A 426 -37.80 11.99 21.14
N ILE A 427 -36.69 11.65 20.44
CA ILE A 427 -36.71 10.68 19.33
C ILE A 427 -37.04 9.27 19.81
N GLY A 428 -36.51 8.81 20.94
CA GLY A 428 -36.66 7.41 21.39
C GLY A 428 -35.98 6.45 20.43
N GLU A 429 -36.71 5.51 19.84
CA GLU A 429 -36.20 4.56 18.84
C GLU A 429 -36.24 5.18 17.44
N SER A 430 -35.10 5.23 16.75
CA SER A 430 -34.96 5.85 15.43
C SER A 430 -35.52 4.98 14.30
N SER A 431 -35.80 5.60 13.15
CA SER A 431 -36.23 4.91 11.93
C SER A 431 -35.21 3.85 11.49
N ARG A 432 -33.89 4.11 11.65
CA ARG A 432 -32.83 3.14 11.38
C ARG A 432 -32.86 1.94 12.32
N GLU A 433 -33.06 2.17 13.62
CA GLU A 433 -33.13 1.10 14.62
C GLU A 433 -34.30 0.17 14.33
N LYS A 434 -35.46 0.70 13.95
CA LYS A 434 -36.61 -0.10 13.52
C LYS A 434 -36.30 -0.94 12.28
N ALA A 435 -35.72 -0.31 11.24
CA ALA A 435 -35.36 -1.03 10.02
C ALA A 435 -34.30 -2.12 10.29
N LEU A 436 -33.35 -1.87 11.18
CA LEU A 436 -32.38 -2.87 11.60
C LEU A 436 -33.08 -4.08 12.22
N LEU A 437 -34.04 -3.89 13.15
CA LEU A 437 -34.79 -4.99 13.78
C LEU A 437 -35.57 -5.79 12.74
N ASP A 438 -36.17 -5.13 11.74
CA ASP A 438 -36.86 -5.80 10.64
C ASP A 438 -35.95 -6.71 9.81
N ILE A 439 -34.72 -6.24 9.53
CA ILE A 439 -33.73 -7.06 8.81
C ILE A 439 -33.28 -8.25 9.66
N LEU A 440 -33.00 -8.02 10.94
CA LEU A 440 -32.52 -9.07 11.84
C LEU A 440 -33.56 -10.14 12.11
N SER A 441 -34.84 -9.77 12.20
CA SER A 441 -35.94 -10.69 12.47
C SER A 441 -36.26 -11.64 11.31
N LYS A 442 -35.93 -11.25 10.05
CA LYS A 442 -36.20 -12.09 8.87
C LYS A 442 -35.36 -13.36 8.81
N ASN A 443 -34.11 -13.29 9.24
CA ASN A 443 -33.16 -14.43 9.22
C ASN A 443 -32.34 -14.45 10.53
N PRO A 444 -32.93 -14.76 11.68
CA PRO A 444 -32.27 -14.58 12.99
C PRO A 444 -31.03 -15.47 13.18
N GLU A 445 -31.00 -16.65 12.59
CA GLU A 445 -29.91 -17.63 12.74
C GLU A 445 -28.73 -17.37 11.83
N GLU A 446 -28.89 -16.56 10.77
CA GLU A 446 -27.84 -16.30 9.80
C GLU A 446 -26.77 -15.38 10.36
N LYS A 447 -25.49 -15.72 10.14
CA LYS A 447 -24.37 -14.88 10.58
C LYS A 447 -24.36 -13.55 9.82
N LYS A 448 -24.32 -12.43 10.57
CA LYS A 448 -24.33 -11.08 10.03
C LYS A 448 -23.28 -10.22 10.70
N VAL A 449 -22.56 -9.43 9.92
CA VAL A 449 -21.69 -8.37 10.43
C VAL A 449 -22.43 -7.05 10.31
N LEU A 450 -22.60 -6.38 11.43
CA LEU A 450 -23.25 -5.07 11.52
C LEU A 450 -22.21 -4.01 11.80
N PHE A 451 -22.00 -3.12 10.84
CA PHE A 451 -21.05 -2.01 10.95
C PHE A 451 -21.71 -0.70 11.33
N THR A 452 -21.05 0.04 12.20
CA THR A 452 -21.31 1.46 12.48
C THR A 452 -20.00 2.23 12.68
N GLN A 453 -20.00 3.53 12.42
CA GLN A 453 -18.81 4.36 12.53
C GLN A 453 -18.48 4.77 13.98
N TYR A 454 -19.52 5.01 14.79
CA TYR A 454 -19.39 5.69 16.08
C TYR A 454 -19.63 4.76 17.26
N LEU A 455 -18.78 4.86 18.28
CA LEU A 455 -18.93 4.08 19.53
C LEU A 455 -20.29 4.35 20.21
N LYS A 456 -20.80 5.58 20.13
CA LYS A 456 -22.11 5.90 20.71
C LYS A 456 -23.28 5.29 19.94
N SER A 457 -23.17 5.19 18.62
CA SER A 457 -24.11 4.42 17.81
C SER A 457 -24.02 2.92 18.15
N LEU A 458 -22.80 2.40 18.30
CA LEU A 458 -22.55 1.01 18.71
C LEU A 458 -23.18 0.72 20.09
N ASP A 459 -23.00 1.60 21.09
CA ASP A 459 -23.60 1.48 22.42
C ASP A 459 -25.15 1.45 22.34
N SER A 460 -25.74 2.33 21.52
CA SER A 460 -27.20 2.39 21.30
C SER A 460 -27.73 1.09 20.70
N ILE A 461 -27.08 0.62 19.62
CA ILE A 461 -27.44 -0.63 18.94
C ILE A 461 -27.27 -1.83 19.88
N ALA A 462 -26.18 -1.89 20.64
CA ALA A 462 -25.96 -2.97 21.63
C ALA A 462 -27.09 -2.99 22.69
N GLY A 463 -27.51 -1.82 23.18
CA GLY A 463 -28.65 -1.67 24.08
C GLY A 463 -29.94 -2.14 23.46
N LEU A 464 -30.20 -1.80 22.18
CA LEU A 464 -31.38 -2.24 21.43
C LEU A 464 -31.40 -3.76 21.26
N LEU A 465 -30.31 -4.35 20.76
CA LEU A 465 -30.20 -5.80 20.56
C LEU A 465 -30.42 -6.57 21.87
N LYS A 466 -29.86 -6.08 22.98
CA LYS A 466 -30.06 -6.67 24.31
C LYS A 466 -31.50 -6.62 24.76
N ARG A 467 -32.20 -5.48 24.58
CA ARG A 467 -33.62 -5.33 24.92
C ARG A 467 -34.52 -6.27 24.09
N CYS A 468 -34.16 -6.48 22.82
CA CYS A 468 -34.92 -7.35 21.90
C CYS A 468 -34.51 -8.82 21.96
N GLY A 469 -33.53 -9.18 22.79
CA GLY A 469 -33.12 -10.57 23.00
C GLY A 469 -32.29 -11.19 21.87
N PHE A 470 -31.67 -10.37 20.98
CA PHE A 470 -30.77 -10.86 19.94
C PHE A 470 -29.40 -11.17 20.52
N PRO A 471 -28.86 -12.40 20.34
CA PRO A 471 -27.48 -12.70 20.72
C PRO A 471 -26.49 -11.99 19.80
N PHE A 472 -25.52 -11.30 20.38
CA PHE A 472 -24.49 -10.59 19.61
C PHE A 472 -23.12 -10.55 20.32
N VAL A 473 -22.09 -10.26 19.56
CA VAL A 473 -20.73 -9.98 20.04
C VAL A 473 -20.32 -8.59 19.61
N VAL A 474 -19.74 -7.82 20.52
CA VAL A 474 -19.19 -6.50 20.22
C VAL A 474 -17.73 -6.65 19.78
N PHE A 475 -17.38 -5.89 18.73
CA PHE A 475 -16.03 -5.87 18.17
C PHE A 475 -15.62 -4.43 17.86
N SER A 476 -14.83 -3.82 18.75
CA SER A 476 -14.41 -2.43 18.66
C SER A 476 -12.89 -2.29 18.64
N GLY A 477 -12.41 -1.09 18.31
CA GLY A 477 -10.99 -0.76 18.30
C GLY A 477 -10.31 -0.89 19.67
N ASP A 478 -11.07 -0.63 20.73
CA ASP A 478 -10.57 -0.63 22.12
C ASP A 478 -10.22 -2.02 22.67
N LEU A 479 -10.67 -3.09 22.00
CA LEU A 479 -10.39 -4.46 22.40
C LEU A 479 -8.90 -4.79 22.17
N THR A 480 -8.31 -5.47 23.14
CA THR A 480 -6.98 -6.08 22.99
C THR A 480 -6.97 -7.18 21.92
N ALA A 481 -5.80 -7.53 21.41
CA ALA A 481 -5.67 -8.56 20.38
C ALA A 481 -6.30 -9.90 20.81
N ARG A 482 -6.16 -10.29 22.08
CA ARG A 482 -6.74 -11.51 22.65
C ARG A 482 -8.28 -11.44 22.72
N GLU A 483 -8.82 -10.30 23.15
CA GLU A 483 -10.28 -10.09 23.20
C GLU A 483 -10.87 -10.07 21.79
N LYS A 484 -10.17 -9.51 20.80
CA LYS A 484 -10.54 -9.57 19.40
C LYS A 484 -10.63 -11.02 18.89
N ASP A 485 -9.63 -11.85 19.20
CA ASP A 485 -9.64 -13.26 18.81
C ASP A 485 -10.80 -14.04 19.46
N GLU A 486 -11.05 -13.79 20.73
CA GLU A 486 -12.17 -14.40 21.45
C GLU A 486 -13.52 -13.94 20.90
N ALA A 487 -13.67 -12.66 20.57
CA ALA A 487 -14.89 -12.13 19.95
C ALA A 487 -15.19 -12.78 18.61
N ILE A 488 -14.18 -12.95 17.73
CA ILE A 488 -14.33 -13.63 16.45
C ILE A 488 -14.70 -15.11 16.64
N LYS A 489 -14.09 -15.78 17.62
CA LYS A 489 -14.43 -17.17 17.96
C LYS A 489 -15.88 -17.29 18.40
N ARG A 490 -16.32 -16.46 19.34
CA ARG A 490 -17.73 -16.42 19.80
C ARG A 490 -18.69 -16.09 18.66
N PHE A 491 -18.35 -15.16 17.78
CA PHE A 491 -19.15 -14.87 16.58
C PHE A 491 -19.25 -16.08 15.67
N ARG A 492 -18.17 -16.84 15.52
CA ARG A 492 -18.17 -18.05 14.69
C ARG A 492 -19.00 -19.18 15.29
N GLU A 493 -18.93 -19.39 16.60
CA GLU A 493 -19.50 -20.55 17.28
C GLU A 493 -20.91 -20.27 17.84
N ASP A 494 -21.12 -19.14 18.53
CA ASP A 494 -22.25 -18.95 19.41
C ASP A 494 -23.24 -17.87 18.94
N ALA A 495 -22.76 -16.71 18.47
CA ALA A 495 -23.63 -15.56 18.23
C ALA A 495 -23.86 -15.32 16.72
N PRO A 496 -25.12 -15.02 16.29
CA PRO A 496 -25.42 -14.72 14.89
C PRO A 496 -25.00 -13.31 14.45
N ILE A 497 -24.75 -12.37 15.37
CA ILE A 497 -24.48 -10.98 15.05
C ILE A 497 -23.10 -10.57 15.59
N LEU A 498 -22.25 -10.02 14.72
CA LEU A 498 -21.04 -9.29 15.09
C LEU A 498 -21.31 -7.79 14.91
N LEU A 499 -21.42 -7.06 16.02
CA LEU A 499 -21.56 -5.60 16.01
C LEU A 499 -20.18 -4.96 16.06
N SER A 500 -19.79 -4.28 15.00
CA SER A 500 -18.41 -3.80 14.82
C SER A 500 -18.33 -2.32 14.47
N THR A 501 -17.30 -1.64 15.00
CA THR A 501 -16.80 -0.38 14.43
C THR A 501 -15.81 -0.67 13.30
N GLU A 502 -15.50 0.33 12.47
CA GLU A 502 -14.50 0.21 11.39
C GLU A 502 -13.15 -0.26 11.92
N SER A 503 -12.63 0.44 12.94
CA SER A 503 -11.36 0.11 13.58
C SER A 503 -11.34 -1.27 14.25
N GLY A 504 -12.49 -1.77 14.69
CA GLY A 504 -12.63 -3.12 15.20
C GLY A 504 -12.47 -4.17 14.10
N GLY A 505 -13.13 -3.95 12.95
CA GLY A 505 -13.18 -4.91 11.84
C GLY A 505 -11.90 -5.05 11.03
N GLU A 506 -10.91 -4.20 11.20
CA GLU A 506 -9.67 -4.22 10.42
C GLU A 506 -8.83 -5.49 10.65
N GLY A 507 -8.25 -6.02 9.56
CA GLY A 507 -7.28 -7.12 9.59
C GLY A 507 -7.85 -8.53 9.84
N ARG A 508 -9.14 -8.72 10.13
CA ARG A 508 -9.72 -10.04 10.45
C ARG A 508 -10.45 -10.67 9.26
N ASN A 509 -10.31 -11.99 9.14
CA ASN A 509 -10.99 -12.77 8.12
C ASN A 509 -12.38 -13.17 8.60
N LEU A 510 -13.43 -12.63 7.94
CA LEU A 510 -14.83 -12.90 8.21
C LEU A 510 -15.53 -13.69 7.09
N GLN A 511 -14.78 -14.40 6.25
CA GLN A 511 -15.30 -15.16 5.09
C GLN A 511 -16.30 -16.26 5.45
N PHE A 512 -16.34 -16.71 6.70
CA PHE A 512 -17.37 -17.64 7.17
C PHE A 512 -18.75 -16.98 7.28
N CYS A 513 -18.83 -15.66 7.20
CA CYS A 513 -20.05 -14.86 7.13
C CYS A 513 -20.19 -14.30 5.70
N ASN A 514 -21.41 -14.18 5.20
CA ASN A 514 -21.71 -13.65 3.87
C ASN A 514 -22.75 -12.52 3.88
N THR A 515 -23.15 -12.05 5.05
CA THR A 515 -24.13 -10.96 5.20
C THR A 515 -23.51 -9.79 5.95
N LEU A 516 -23.55 -8.61 5.33
CA LEU A 516 -23.04 -7.35 5.86
C LEU A 516 -24.19 -6.36 5.95
N ILE A 517 -24.32 -5.68 7.08
CA ILE A 517 -25.28 -4.60 7.29
C ILE A 517 -24.50 -3.33 7.63
N ASN A 518 -24.63 -2.30 6.82
CA ASN A 518 -24.15 -0.96 7.12
C ASN A 518 -25.28 -0.20 7.81
N PHE A 519 -25.17 -0.02 9.14
CA PHE A 519 -26.12 0.78 9.91
C PHE A 519 -26.01 2.27 9.53
N ASP A 520 -24.79 2.74 9.34
CA ASP A 520 -24.44 4.02 8.78
C ASP A 520 -23.38 3.86 7.67
N LEU A 521 -23.29 4.83 6.79
CA LEU A 521 -22.39 4.79 5.64
C LEU A 521 -21.25 5.79 5.80
N PRO A 522 -20.00 5.33 5.67
CA PRO A 522 -18.89 6.25 5.51
C PRO A 522 -19.09 7.11 4.25
N TRP A 523 -18.75 8.38 4.34
CA TRP A 523 -18.78 9.25 3.17
C TRP A 523 -17.70 8.87 2.15
N ASN A 524 -16.60 8.28 2.63
CA ASN A 524 -15.55 7.77 1.76
C ASN A 524 -15.92 6.39 1.19
N PRO A 525 -16.10 6.28 -0.15
CA PRO A 525 -16.46 5.02 -0.78
C PRO A 525 -15.46 3.89 -0.55
N MET A 526 -14.17 4.21 -0.38
CA MET A 526 -13.14 3.21 -0.10
C MET A 526 -13.37 2.49 1.24
N ARG A 527 -13.89 3.17 2.25
CA ARG A 527 -14.23 2.55 3.53
C ARG A 527 -15.39 1.57 3.39
N ILE A 528 -16.38 1.90 2.54
CA ILE A 528 -17.47 0.96 2.21
C ILE A 528 -16.89 -0.28 1.53
N GLU A 529 -16.01 -0.09 0.56
CA GLU A 529 -15.34 -1.18 -0.13
C GLU A 529 -14.48 -2.03 0.82
N GLN A 530 -13.78 -1.42 1.76
CA GLN A 530 -13.02 -2.12 2.80
C GLN A 530 -13.92 -2.96 3.70
N ARG A 531 -15.10 -2.46 4.12
CA ARG A 531 -16.09 -3.26 4.86
C ARG A 531 -16.52 -4.48 4.04
N ILE A 532 -16.87 -4.31 2.78
CA ILE A 532 -17.26 -5.40 1.88
C ILE A 532 -16.11 -6.41 1.74
N GLY A 533 -14.89 -5.93 1.59
CA GLY A 533 -13.67 -6.73 1.47
C GLY A 533 -13.36 -7.61 2.69
N ARG A 534 -14.01 -7.41 3.85
CA ARG A 534 -13.90 -8.32 5.00
C ARG A 534 -14.59 -9.66 4.75
N LEU A 535 -15.65 -9.66 3.96
CA LEU A 535 -16.44 -10.84 3.64
C LEU A 535 -16.16 -11.35 2.22
N HIS A 536 -16.09 -10.43 1.26
CA HIS A 536 -15.94 -10.73 -0.15
C HIS A 536 -14.47 -10.65 -0.59
N ARG A 537 -13.77 -11.74 -0.41
CA ARG A 537 -12.37 -11.89 -0.85
C ARG A 537 -12.10 -13.34 -1.25
N ILE A 538 -10.92 -13.60 -1.78
CA ILE A 538 -10.47 -14.93 -2.18
C ILE A 538 -10.65 -15.92 -1.02
N GLY A 539 -11.36 -17.04 -1.28
CA GLY A 539 -11.76 -18.02 -0.27
C GLY A 539 -13.24 -17.92 0.18
N GLN A 540 -13.97 -16.87 -0.20
CA GLN A 540 -15.43 -16.83 -0.03
C GLN A 540 -16.10 -17.72 -1.06
N THR A 541 -16.95 -18.63 -0.61
CA THR A 541 -17.66 -19.62 -1.45
C THR A 541 -19.14 -19.33 -1.64
N ARG A 542 -19.69 -18.39 -0.85
CA ARG A 542 -21.12 -18.04 -0.86
C ARG A 542 -21.32 -16.64 -1.39
N ASP A 543 -22.43 -16.40 -2.08
CA ASP A 543 -22.84 -15.06 -2.49
C ASP A 543 -22.95 -14.12 -1.29
N VAL A 544 -22.50 -12.88 -1.44
CA VAL A 544 -22.43 -11.89 -0.37
C VAL A 544 -23.59 -10.92 -0.49
N PHE A 545 -24.32 -10.74 0.62
CA PHE A 545 -25.45 -9.83 0.75
C PHE A 545 -25.04 -8.60 1.55
N ILE A 546 -25.30 -7.43 1.01
CA ILE A 546 -24.95 -6.14 1.59
C ILE A 546 -26.23 -5.33 1.78
N PHE A 547 -26.55 -5.00 3.02
CA PHE A 547 -27.68 -4.15 3.37
C PHE A 547 -27.17 -2.77 3.78
N ASN A 548 -27.60 -1.75 3.07
CA ASN A 548 -27.27 -0.36 3.38
C ASN A 548 -28.52 0.32 3.96
N LEU A 549 -28.41 0.88 5.15
CA LEU A 549 -29.47 1.69 5.75
C LEU A 549 -29.14 3.17 5.54
N THR A 550 -30.04 3.91 4.92
CA THR A 550 -29.93 5.36 4.77
C THR A 550 -31.26 6.03 5.04
N VAL A 551 -31.21 7.27 5.52
CA VAL A 551 -32.39 8.12 5.68
C VAL A 551 -32.45 9.05 4.48
N ARG A 552 -33.63 9.19 3.87
CA ARG A 552 -33.82 10.07 2.70
C ARG A 552 -33.46 11.51 3.00
N GLU A 553 -33.04 12.23 1.97
CA GLU A 553 -32.69 13.65 2.03
C GLU A 553 -31.48 13.97 2.93
N THR A 554 -30.67 12.96 3.28
CA THR A 554 -29.40 13.14 4.00
C THR A 554 -28.21 13.11 3.04
N VAL A 555 -27.05 13.60 3.48
CA VAL A 555 -25.79 13.49 2.73
C VAL A 555 -25.49 12.04 2.36
N GLU A 556 -25.72 11.10 3.27
CA GLU A 556 -25.50 9.67 3.01
C GLU A 556 -26.39 9.13 1.87
N ASP A 557 -27.63 9.60 1.76
CA ASP A 557 -28.55 9.19 0.70
C ASP A 557 -28.06 9.66 -0.68
N HIS A 558 -27.60 10.91 -0.78
CA HIS A 558 -27.00 11.43 -2.01
C HIS A 558 -25.74 10.69 -2.41
N ILE A 559 -24.84 10.41 -1.46
CA ILE A 559 -23.62 9.62 -1.71
C ILE A 559 -24.01 8.24 -2.22
N LEU A 560 -24.93 7.58 -1.55
CA LEU A 560 -25.33 6.21 -1.88
C LEU A 560 -26.01 6.16 -3.25
N ASP A 561 -26.79 7.17 -3.60
CA ASP A 561 -27.40 7.29 -4.93
C ASP A 561 -26.34 7.34 -6.04
N ILE A 562 -25.30 8.13 -5.85
CA ILE A 562 -24.16 8.20 -6.78
C ILE A 562 -23.46 6.84 -6.87
N LEU A 563 -23.15 6.23 -5.75
CA LEU A 563 -22.38 4.98 -5.71
C LEU A 563 -23.15 3.80 -6.31
N GLU A 564 -24.46 3.73 -6.05
CA GLU A 564 -25.33 2.65 -6.52
C GLU A 564 -25.75 2.87 -7.98
N ASN A 565 -26.34 4.03 -8.29
CA ASN A 565 -27.03 4.27 -9.54
C ASN A 565 -26.13 4.85 -10.64
N LYS A 566 -25.08 5.60 -10.30
CA LYS A 566 -24.19 6.23 -11.29
C LYS A 566 -22.99 5.36 -11.62
N ILE A 567 -22.31 4.82 -10.62
CA ILE A 567 -21.09 4.05 -10.86
C ILE A 567 -21.24 2.54 -10.62
N ASN A 568 -22.38 2.05 -10.14
CA ASN A 568 -22.62 0.65 -9.80
C ASN A 568 -21.51 0.04 -8.94
N MET A 569 -21.10 0.78 -7.88
CA MET A 569 -19.96 0.43 -7.03
C MET A 569 -20.08 -1.00 -6.47
N PHE A 570 -21.28 -1.41 -6.09
CA PHE A 570 -21.49 -2.71 -5.46
C PHE A 570 -21.33 -3.90 -6.42
N GLU A 571 -21.30 -3.67 -7.72
CA GLU A 571 -21.02 -4.67 -8.75
C GLU A 571 -19.54 -4.68 -9.17
N MET A 572 -18.80 -3.62 -8.82
CA MET A 572 -17.39 -3.47 -9.20
C MET A 572 -16.51 -4.45 -8.42
N VAL A 573 -15.36 -4.73 -8.97
CA VAL A 573 -14.34 -5.50 -8.25
C VAL A 573 -13.77 -4.68 -7.09
N ILE A 574 -13.52 -5.33 -5.95
CA ILE A 574 -12.89 -4.67 -4.79
C ILE A 574 -11.53 -4.11 -5.19
N GLY A 575 -11.30 -2.84 -4.87
CA GLY A 575 -10.11 -2.07 -5.18
C GLY A 575 -10.20 -1.27 -6.49
N GLU A 576 -11.31 -1.36 -7.25
CA GLU A 576 -11.51 -0.54 -8.47
C GLU A 576 -11.98 0.88 -8.14
N ILE A 577 -12.53 1.12 -6.95
CA ILE A 577 -13.02 2.45 -6.58
C ILE A 577 -11.88 3.46 -6.37
N GLU A 578 -10.76 3.01 -5.80
CA GLU A 578 -9.61 3.88 -5.52
C GLU A 578 -9.02 4.51 -6.79
N PRO A 579 -8.67 3.75 -7.85
CA PRO A 579 -8.25 4.35 -9.11
C PRO A 579 -9.28 5.31 -9.70
N ILE A 580 -10.58 5.01 -9.59
CA ILE A 580 -11.64 5.89 -10.10
C ILE A 580 -11.66 7.22 -9.35
N LEU A 581 -11.58 7.19 -8.02
CA LEU A 581 -11.49 8.41 -7.21
C LEU A 581 -10.24 9.22 -7.55
N GLY A 582 -9.11 8.56 -7.83
CA GLY A 582 -7.89 9.21 -8.26
C GLY A 582 -8.00 10.01 -9.57
N TYR A 583 -8.97 9.73 -10.40
CA TYR A 583 -9.26 10.53 -11.60
C TYR A 583 -10.07 11.82 -11.32
N LEU A 584 -10.69 11.94 -10.15
CA LEU A 584 -11.41 13.17 -9.77
C LEU A 584 -10.48 14.33 -9.41
N GLY A 585 -9.25 14.04 -8.98
CA GLY A 585 -8.22 15.01 -8.64
C GLY A 585 -7.35 14.57 -7.46
N GLU A 586 -6.08 14.96 -7.49
CA GLU A 586 -5.12 14.61 -6.44
C GLU A 586 -5.17 15.55 -5.22
N GLU A 587 -5.91 16.66 -5.29
CA GLU A 587 -5.82 17.76 -4.30
C GLU A 587 -6.95 17.79 -3.26
N GLN A 588 -8.10 17.17 -3.53
CA GLN A 588 -9.23 17.14 -2.59
C GLN A 588 -9.68 15.73 -2.28
N GLU A 589 -9.87 15.43 -1.01
CA GLU A 589 -10.51 14.18 -0.61
C GLU A 589 -12.00 14.21 -0.96
N PHE A 590 -12.56 13.09 -1.39
CA PHE A 590 -13.98 12.97 -1.76
C PHE A 590 -14.94 13.48 -0.67
N GLU A 591 -14.59 13.25 0.59
CA GLU A 591 -15.36 13.72 1.75
C GLU A 591 -15.39 15.26 1.86
N GLU A 592 -14.30 15.95 1.48
CA GLU A 592 -14.24 17.41 1.46
C GLU A 592 -15.13 17.96 0.35
N MET A 593 -15.12 17.33 -0.85
CA MET A 593 -16.00 17.70 -1.95
C MET A 593 -17.48 17.57 -1.57
N VAL A 594 -17.85 16.46 -0.93
CA VAL A 594 -19.20 16.22 -0.43
C VAL A 594 -19.62 17.31 0.57
N MET A 595 -18.73 17.61 1.53
CA MET A 595 -19.03 18.64 2.53
C MET A 595 -19.14 20.04 1.92
N GLU A 596 -18.28 20.36 0.96
CA GLU A 596 -18.34 21.64 0.24
C GLU A 596 -19.66 21.80 -0.52
N ILE A 597 -20.10 20.74 -1.21
CA ILE A 597 -21.41 20.73 -1.89
C ILE A 597 -22.52 21.01 -0.88
N TRP A 598 -22.56 20.28 0.25
CA TRP A 598 -23.61 20.42 1.24
C TRP A 598 -23.66 21.80 1.89
N LEU A 599 -22.51 22.36 2.23
CA LEU A 599 -22.42 23.69 2.86
C LEU A 599 -22.79 24.84 1.92
N ARG A 600 -22.47 24.72 0.62
CA ARG A 600 -22.72 25.79 -0.36
C ARG A 600 -24.12 25.74 -0.95
N SER A 601 -24.86 24.67 -0.80
CA SER A 601 -26.22 24.57 -1.29
C SER A 601 -27.18 25.31 -0.37
N GLN A 602 -28.05 26.13 -0.96
CA GLN A 602 -29.03 26.94 -0.22
C GLN A 602 -30.23 26.09 0.20
N ASP A 603 -30.61 25.16 -0.67
CA ASP A 603 -31.74 24.24 -0.47
C ASP A 603 -31.42 22.83 -0.93
N THR A 604 -32.38 21.91 -0.77
CA THR A 604 -32.27 20.50 -1.12
C THR A 604 -32.19 20.29 -2.64
N GLU A 605 -32.83 21.15 -3.45
CA GLU A 605 -32.79 21.03 -4.91
C GLU A 605 -31.44 21.44 -5.46
N GLU A 606 -30.82 22.48 -4.94
CA GLU A 606 -29.44 22.86 -5.30
C GLU A 606 -28.44 21.81 -4.85
N ALA A 607 -28.60 21.26 -3.66
CA ALA A 607 -27.76 20.15 -3.18
C ALA A 607 -27.86 18.96 -4.13
N HIS A 608 -29.07 18.54 -4.49
CA HIS A 608 -29.29 17.44 -5.43
C HIS A 608 -28.63 17.71 -6.80
N SER A 609 -28.81 18.90 -7.38
CA SER A 609 -28.17 19.27 -8.66
C SER A 609 -26.64 19.21 -8.60
N ARG A 610 -26.03 19.64 -7.51
CA ARG A 610 -24.57 19.61 -7.33
C ARG A 610 -24.06 18.19 -7.11
N PHE A 611 -24.80 17.34 -6.37
CA PHE A 611 -24.49 15.92 -6.25
C PHE A 611 -24.63 15.16 -7.57
N GLU A 612 -25.61 15.53 -8.41
CA GLU A 612 -25.72 15.01 -9.77
C GLU A 612 -24.49 15.34 -10.62
N THR A 613 -23.95 16.55 -10.48
CA THR A 613 -22.71 16.95 -11.17
C THR A 613 -21.52 16.10 -10.69
N LEU A 614 -21.35 15.93 -9.38
CA LEU A 614 -20.32 15.05 -8.81
C LEU A 614 -20.48 13.61 -9.29
N GLY A 615 -21.73 13.13 -9.38
CA GLY A 615 -22.05 11.81 -9.93
C GLY A 615 -21.61 11.67 -11.39
N GLN A 616 -21.82 12.70 -12.22
CA GLN A 616 -21.38 12.70 -13.61
C GLN A 616 -19.84 12.71 -13.73
N ASP A 617 -19.15 13.43 -12.86
CA ASP A 617 -17.68 13.44 -12.82
C ASP A 617 -17.13 12.05 -12.46
N LEU A 618 -17.78 11.35 -11.54
CA LEU A 618 -17.44 9.94 -11.22
C LEU A 618 -17.72 8.98 -12.39
N VAL A 619 -18.79 9.18 -13.15
CA VAL A 619 -19.06 8.39 -14.35
C VAL A 619 -17.96 8.60 -15.40
N ASN A 620 -17.52 9.84 -15.58
CA ASN A 620 -16.42 10.18 -16.48
C ASN A 620 -15.12 9.53 -16.01
N ALA A 621 -14.80 9.65 -14.71
CA ALA A 621 -13.64 9.02 -14.08
C ALA A 621 -13.64 7.48 -14.25
N LYS A 622 -14.80 6.83 -14.06
CA LYS A 622 -14.97 5.40 -14.31
C LYS A 622 -14.73 5.04 -15.79
N SER A 623 -15.25 5.85 -16.71
CA SER A 623 -15.02 5.64 -18.15
C SER A 623 -13.54 5.74 -18.51
N ASP A 624 -12.83 6.72 -17.94
CA ASP A 624 -11.39 6.87 -18.16
C ASP A 624 -10.58 5.71 -17.56
N TYR A 625 -10.97 5.23 -16.38
CA TYR A 625 -10.41 4.01 -15.79
C TYR A 625 -10.59 2.77 -16.67
N LEU A 626 -11.80 2.54 -17.19
CA LEU A 626 -12.08 1.41 -18.09
C LEU A 626 -11.28 1.49 -19.39
N ARG A 627 -11.17 2.69 -19.97
CA ARG A 627 -10.30 2.92 -21.15
C ARG A 627 -8.83 2.63 -20.86
N SER A 628 -8.36 3.02 -19.67
CA SER A 628 -7.00 2.69 -19.23
C SER A 628 -6.80 1.17 -19.13
N LYS A 629 -7.78 0.46 -18.59
CA LYS A 629 -7.74 -1.00 -18.46
C LYS A 629 -7.74 -1.71 -19.83
N GLU A 630 -8.50 -1.19 -20.81
CA GLU A 630 -8.47 -1.67 -22.20
C GLU A 630 -7.11 -1.43 -22.85
N LEU A 631 -6.53 -0.24 -22.66
CA LEU A 631 -5.21 0.09 -23.16
C LEU A 631 -4.12 -0.81 -22.56
N ASP A 632 -4.21 -1.09 -21.28
CA ASP A 632 -3.32 -2.04 -20.59
C ASP A 632 -3.42 -3.43 -21.22
N LYS A 633 -4.64 -3.92 -21.54
CA LYS A 633 -4.84 -5.17 -22.28
C LYS A 633 -4.23 -5.13 -23.67
N GLU A 634 -4.39 -4.02 -24.39
CA GLU A 634 -3.76 -3.84 -25.72
C GLU A 634 -2.22 -3.87 -25.64
N ILE A 635 -1.64 -3.21 -24.66
CA ILE A 635 -0.18 -3.10 -24.52
C ILE A 635 0.42 -4.43 -24.07
N PHE A 636 -0.14 -5.03 -23.03
CA PHE A 636 0.46 -6.20 -22.37
C PHE A 636 -0.09 -7.54 -22.88
N GLY A 637 -1.31 -7.57 -23.45
CA GLY A 637 -1.99 -8.79 -23.92
C GLY A 637 -2.57 -9.61 -22.77
N GLU A 638 -3.28 -10.68 -23.12
CA GLU A 638 -3.79 -11.66 -22.15
C GLU A 638 -2.69 -12.66 -21.72
N ASP A 639 -1.61 -12.76 -22.51
CA ASP A 639 -0.50 -13.71 -22.34
C ASP A 639 0.72 -13.14 -21.61
N TYR A 640 0.59 -12.01 -20.92
CA TYR A 640 1.68 -11.44 -20.10
C TYR A 640 1.75 -12.15 -18.74
N GLU A 641 1.75 -13.48 -18.80
CA GLU A 641 1.71 -14.36 -17.65
C GLU A 641 3.09 -14.61 -17.03
N VAL A 642 3.08 -14.85 -15.74
CA VAL A 642 4.21 -15.36 -14.98
C VAL A 642 4.63 -16.75 -15.44
#